data_610c8ed8f09af935a33e99abf21a0061
#
_entry.id   610c8ed8f09af935a33e99abf21a0061
#
_cell.length_a   1.000
_cell.length_b   1.000
_cell.length_c   1.000
_cell.angle_alpha   90.00
_cell.angle_beta   90.00
_cell.angle_gamma   90.00
#
_symmetry.space_group_name_H-M   'P 1'
#
loop_
_entity.id
_entity.type
_entity.pdbx_description
1 polymer ?
#
loop_
_entity_poly.entity_id
_entity_poly.type
_entity_poly.pdbx_seq_one_letter_code
_entity_poly.pdbx_strand_id
1 'polypeptide(L)'
;MKKLKIYIIFFLLCYFLNQGLKAEIFYPWKETYIGALEGKAWCGLVLAPHQESVFAFRVKIEKEGQFADENDIFYMISEVGPQSPDGMYARLKIDLSLPFNKGNETPIFIKPSPDSDTLVLEWSRQDERTVIGRIKAPTGIKLHLVHYFPWNFRGKYAFIEEGQIKGESLSSKKFHYLLWTSPRGELADSSQDEPVLSFSTEKERFVYFIAAVGDSASALSSHIYRYKNRKTIDSILKDEEEIYEKKRVKIEGLYGNAAEAITNNLFWMTLYQPGNHRLYTPAGRTWIFPAPSGGLDHWTIFEWDSFFNALEVSVESSKHARDIIKAVLETQYPNGNIPNWRGRFSGSSDRSQPPVGSYAVLKLFLKLGDLDLLRYAYPYLQKWHSFWKDEKANGQSRRDGNGDGLLEWGTDTELLAQSVPSWEKDAEGKERAMWESGMDDLPSWDEASFNPETQTLNMNSVDLNSLYALDAWCLAQIANILNYAADHQSYLSEYEAMKELINNNLWDDKEGFYFDRFWDGRFSKKKAAANFFPLVAHIPDQKRAVRMIKHLLNPEEFWGDFVIPTISRDDPAYKDQQYWRGTIWPPTNYLVYQGLRAYSFDEVASQFAKRSADLFLRIWQNYQLCPENFDSRSGEAGGRRYQSWGPLFTLIAAEEYIDFAPWEGFRVGMIDPEDKGKLSRIFIQGRHYDVEVSSSEIKLKEEGREILKAGGGAVFRHFLYSENEISFEIRTYEEREINIQFLSKGKYNLLLDDQPRDTIKGKSAKIKIPKGDHTVMFLLLEKLD
;
A
#
# COMPACT_ATOMS: atom_id res chain seq x y z
N MET A 1 4.33 -10.24 31.01
CA MET A 1 5.80 -10.38 31.11
C MET A 1 6.34 -11.69 30.51
N LYS A 2 5.80 -12.89 30.80
CA LYS A 2 6.23 -14.13 30.13
C LYS A 2 5.99 -14.14 28.62
N LYS A 3 4.82 -13.71 28.16
CA LYS A 3 4.50 -13.56 26.72
C LYS A 3 5.46 -12.58 26.01
N LEU A 4 5.81 -11.46 26.64
CA LEU A 4 6.75 -10.47 26.06
C LEU A 4 8.18 -11.06 25.90
N LYS A 5 8.63 -11.93 26.81
CA LYS A 5 9.92 -12.63 26.68
C LYS A 5 9.96 -13.62 25.53
N ILE A 6 8.83 -14.28 25.23
CA ILE A 6 8.71 -15.19 24.07
C ILE A 6 8.81 -14.39 22.76
N TYR A 7 8.19 -13.21 22.67
CA TYR A 7 8.30 -12.30 21.53
C TYR A 7 9.75 -11.88 21.24
N ILE A 8 10.50 -11.52 22.28
CA ILE A 8 11.90 -11.07 22.15
C ILE A 8 12.81 -12.21 21.68
N ILE A 9 12.64 -13.42 22.20
CA ILE A 9 13.40 -14.61 21.79
C ILE A 9 13.05 -15.00 20.35
N PHE A 10 11.78 -14.90 19.95
CA PHE A 10 11.31 -15.15 18.59
C PHE A 10 11.93 -14.18 17.57
N PHE A 11 11.98 -12.89 17.88
CA PHE A 11 12.65 -11.88 17.05
C PHE A 11 14.14 -12.15 16.86
N LEU A 12 14.83 -12.54 17.91
CA LEU A 12 16.25 -12.88 17.85
C LEU A 12 16.51 -14.16 17.05
N LEU A 13 15.65 -15.18 17.16
CA LEU A 13 15.77 -16.40 16.37
C LEU A 13 15.53 -16.18 14.88
N CYS A 14 14.51 -15.40 14.49
CA CYS A 14 14.30 -15.01 13.09
C CYS A 14 15.50 -14.22 12.53
N TYR A 15 16.15 -13.39 13.35
CA TYR A 15 17.34 -12.64 12.98
C TYR A 15 18.56 -13.56 12.72
N PHE A 16 18.80 -14.56 13.59
CA PHE A 16 19.93 -15.47 13.43
C PHE A 16 19.74 -16.50 12.31
N LEU A 17 18.49 -16.91 12.03
CA LEU A 17 18.18 -17.79 10.91
C LEU A 17 18.34 -17.13 9.55
N ASN A 18 18.21 -15.80 9.49
CA ASN A 18 18.28 -15.01 8.25
C ASN A 18 19.72 -14.70 7.80
N GLN A 19 20.75 -14.93 8.63
CA GLN A 19 22.15 -14.72 8.22
C GLN A 19 22.63 -15.70 7.13
N GLY A 20 21.86 -16.74 6.83
CA GLY A 20 22.17 -17.70 5.77
C GLY A 20 21.36 -17.55 4.50
N LEU A 21 20.35 -16.66 4.48
CA LEU A 21 19.55 -16.41 3.29
C LEU A 21 20.34 -15.47 2.36
N LYS A 22 20.72 -15.99 1.19
CA LYS A 22 21.20 -15.14 0.09
C LYS A 22 20.17 -14.08 -0.14
N ALA A 23 20.52 -12.81 0.12
CA ALA A 23 19.75 -11.69 -0.36
C ALA A 23 19.39 -11.96 -1.82
N GLU A 24 18.12 -11.85 -2.17
CA GLU A 24 17.72 -11.84 -3.57
C GLU A 24 18.71 -10.95 -4.30
N ILE A 25 19.39 -11.48 -5.34
CA ILE A 25 20.40 -10.72 -6.08
C ILE A 25 19.67 -9.52 -6.65
N PHE A 26 19.88 -8.40 -6.03
CA PHE A 26 19.34 -7.12 -6.41
C PHE A 26 19.95 -6.77 -7.75
N TYR A 27 19.23 -7.02 -8.84
CA TYR A 27 19.66 -6.52 -10.14
C TYR A 27 19.60 -5.00 -10.11
N PRO A 28 20.69 -4.29 -10.41
CA PRO A 28 20.67 -2.85 -10.52
C PRO A 28 19.60 -2.47 -11.55
N TRP A 29 18.75 -1.53 -11.21
CA TRP A 29 17.49 -1.24 -11.88
C TRP A 29 17.64 -0.87 -13.29
N LYS A 30 16.87 -1.47 -13.98
CA LYS A 30 16.65 -1.43 -15.40
C LYS A 30 15.57 -0.40 -15.66
N GLU A 31 15.91 0.63 -16.35
CA GLU A 31 15.39 1.97 -16.34
C GLU A 31 14.26 2.19 -17.36
N THR A 32 13.23 1.36 -17.35
CA THR A 32 12.04 1.52 -18.18
C THR A 32 10.81 1.44 -17.32
N TYR A 33 10.03 2.51 -17.28
CA TYR A 33 8.86 2.62 -16.42
C TYR A 33 7.67 3.15 -17.18
N ILE A 34 6.47 2.74 -16.74
CA ILE A 34 5.27 3.50 -16.98
C ILE A 34 5.29 4.63 -15.96
N GLY A 35 5.16 5.86 -16.43
CA GLY A 35 5.11 6.99 -15.54
C GLY A 35 4.20 8.07 -16.08
N ALA A 36 3.49 8.76 -15.22
CA ALA A 36 2.98 10.05 -15.57
C ALA A 36 4.17 10.99 -15.69
N LEU A 37 4.21 11.74 -16.74
CA LEU A 37 5.29 12.65 -17.04
C LEU A 37 4.87 14.07 -16.72
N GLU A 38 5.84 14.92 -16.44
CA GLU A 38 5.60 16.30 -16.05
C GLU A 38 4.59 17.00 -16.94
N GLY A 39 3.47 17.44 -16.37
CA GLY A 39 2.41 18.16 -17.05
C GLY A 39 1.59 17.36 -18.06
N LYS A 40 1.70 16.02 -18.04
CA LYS A 40 1.00 15.13 -18.96
C LYS A 40 0.14 14.12 -18.20
N ALA A 41 -1.11 14.01 -18.61
CA ALA A 41 -2.07 13.12 -17.94
C ALA A 41 -1.95 11.64 -18.34
N TRP A 42 -1.31 11.37 -19.45
CA TRP A 42 -1.07 10.02 -19.93
C TRP A 42 0.36 9.57 -19.59
N CYS A 43 0.46 8.31 -19.24
CA CYS A 43 1.74 7.67 -19.02
C CYS A 43 2.38 7.26 -20.33
N GLY A 44 3.62 7.66 -20.54
CA GLY A 44 4.46 7.15 -21.62
C GLY A 44 5.36 6.03 -21.14
N LEU A 45 6.02 5.36 -22.08
CA LEU A 45 7.15 4.49 -21.80
C LEU A 45 8.42 5.34 -21.70
N VAL A 46 9.12 5.20 -20.59
CA VAL A 46 10.29 5.99 -20.24
C VAL A 46 11.54 5.12 -20.25
N LEU A 47 12.59 5.56 -20.94
CA LEU A 47 13.92 4.94 -20.94
C LEU A 47 14.91 5.95 -20.36
N ALA A 48 15.49 5.63 -19.22
CA ALA A 48 16.39 6.49 -18.46
C ALA A 48 17.75 5.83 -18.22
N PRO A 49 18.63 5.71 -19.25
CA PRO A 49 19.91 5.03 -19.12
C PRO A 49 20.90 5.78 -18.22
N HIS A 50 20.63 7.02 -17.91
CA HIS A 50 21.43 7.88 -17.06
C HIS A 50 20.55 8.99 -16.49
N GLN A 51 20.84 9.46 -15.27
CA GLN A 51 20.05 10.50 -14.59
C GLN A 51 19.90 11.82 -15.38
N GLU A 52 20.79 12.09 -16.35
CA GLU A 52 20.75 13.26 -17.23
C GLU A 52 20.23 12.95 -18.64
N SER A 53 19.84 11.71 -18.94
CA SER A 53 19.48 11.27 -20.28
C SER A 53 18.22 10.41 -20.23
N VAL A 54 17.08 11.04 -20.41
CA VAL A 54 15.79 10.38 -20.38
C VAL A 54 15.06 10.59 -21.69
N PHE A 55 14.55 9.51 -22.24
CA PHE A 55 13.76 9.48 -23.46
C PHE A 55 12.40 8.87 -23.14
N ALA A 56 11.36 9.37 -23.79
CA ALA A 56 10.03 8.81 -23.63
C ALA A 56 9.25 8.83 -24.94
N PHE A 57 8.29 7.94 -25.08
CA PHE A 57 7.27 8.04 -26.10
C PHE A 57 5.89 7.74 -25.52
N ARG A 58 4.87 8.34 -26.11
CA ARG A 58 3.47 8.18 -25.70
C ARG A 58 2.59 7.95 -26.93
N VAL A 59 1.39 7.43 -26.68
CA VAL A 59 0.39 7.22 -27.70
C VAL A 59 -0.64 8.34 -27.60
N LYS A 60 -0.88 9.09 -28.69
CA LYS A 60 -2.07 9.93 -28.87
C LYS A 60 -3.08 9.19 -29.75
N ILE A 61 -4.35 9.39 -29.49
CA ILE A 61 -5.44 8.70 -30.16
C ILE A 61 -6.30 9.74 -30.87
N GLU A 62 -6.55 9.52 -32.17
CA GLU A 62 -7.49 10.32 -32.96
C GLU A 62 -8.65 9.41 -33.43
N LYS A 63 -9.88 9.81 -33.12
CA LYS A 63 -11.11 9.14 -33.54
C LYS A 63 -12.01 10.18 -34.22
N GLU A 64 -12.46 9.92 -35.44
CA GLU A 64 -13.33 10.81 -36.22
C GLU A 64 -12.82 12.27 -36.33
N GLY A 65 -11.49 12.43 -36.45
CA GLY A 65 -10.85 13.74 -36.55
C GLY A 65 -10.70 14.49 -35.20
N GLN A 66 -11.08 13.88 -34.09
CA GLN A 66 -10.91 14.46 -32.74
C GLN A 66 -9.77 13.73 -32.02
N PHE A 67 -8.88 14.49 -31.40
CA PHE A 67 -7.85 13.96 -30.54
C PHE A 67 -8.38 13.77 -29.12
N ALA A 68 -8.12 12.60 -28.53
CA ALA A 68 -8.15 12.47 -27.10
C ALA A 68 -6.98 13.27 -26.52
N ASP A 69 -7.24 14.18 -25.60
CA ASP A 69 -6.17 14.80 -24.85
C ASP A 69 -5.55 13.79 -23.84
N GLU A 70 -4.46 14.16 -23.21
CA GLU A 70 -3.75 13.26 -22.31
C GLU A 70 -4.56 12.98 -21.04
N ASN A 71 -5.38 13.92 -20.58
CA ASN A 71 -6.30 13.71 -19.47
C ASN A 71 -7.41 12.74 -19.86
N ASP A 72 -7.99 12.90 -21.07
CA ASP A 72 -9.02 11.98 -21.56
C ASP A 72 -8.50 10.53 -21.60
N ILE A 73 -7.32 10.30 -22.18
CA ILE A 73 -6.70 8.96 -22.23
C ILE A 73 -6.52 8.38 -20.82
N PHE A 74 -6.07 9.17 -19.89
CA PHE A 74 -5.87 8.75 -18.52
C PHE A 74 -7.15 8.27 -17.84
N TYR A 75 -8.27 8.94 -18.09
CA TYR A 75 -9.57 8.53 -17.57
C TYR A 75 -10.22 7.38 -18.37
N MET A 76 -9.83 7.21 -19.63
CA MET A 76 -10.31 6.12 -20.48
C MET A 76 -9.62 4.78 -20.22
N ILE A 77 -8.57 4.74 -19.43
CA ILE A 77 -7.92 3.48 -19.06
C ILE A 77 -8.87 2.66 -18.19
N SER A 78 -9.41 1.62 -18.78
CA SER A 78 -10.41 0.74 -18.17
C SER A 78 -9.80 -0.44 -17.42
N GLU A 79 -8.59 -0.87 -17.81
CA GLU A 79 -7.91 -1.99 -17.18
C GLU A 79 -6.39 -1.78 -17.25
N VAL A 80 -5.74 -1.92 -16.11
CA VAL A 80 -4.31 -2.14 -16.03
C VAL A 80 -4.13 -3.63 -15.79
N GLY A 81 -4.03 -4.39 -16.88
CA GLY A 81 -3.91 -5.85 -16.87
C GLY A 81 -2.56 -6.32 -16.34
N PRO A 82 -2.16 -7.57 -16.58
CA PRO A 82 -0.97 -8.15 -15.99
C PRO A 82 0.20 -7.17 -16.04
N GLN A 83 0.69 -6.80 -14.86
CA GLN A 83 1.81 -5.88 -14.73
C GLN A 83 2.81 -6.45 -13.75
N SER A 84 3.98 -6.80 -14.25
CA SER A 84 5.05 -7.29 -13.43
C SER A 84 5.61 -6.14 -12.56
N PRO A 85 5.79 -6.36 -11.25
CA PRO A 85 6.28 -5.33 -10.33
C PRO A 85 7.65 -4.77 -10.67
N ASP A 86 8.44 -5.53 -11.42
CA ASP A 86 9.75 -5.12 -11.91
C ASP A 86 9.70 -4.39 -13.26
N GLY A 87 8.49 -4.12 -13.80
CA GLY A 87 8.29 -3.45 -15.08
C GLY A 87 8.72 -4.26 -16.30
N MET A 88 8.96 -5.57 -16.15
CA MET A 88 9.38 -6.45 -17.26
C MET A 88 8.27 -6.70 -18.26
N TYR A 89 7.04 -6.75 -17.81
CA TYR A 89 5.86 -6.96 -18.64
C TYR A 89 4.67 -6.14 -18.14
N ALA A 90 3.89 -5.57 -19.06
CA ALA A 90 2.63 -4.94 -18.70
C ALA A 90 1.67 -4.83 -19.89
N ARG A 91 0.36 -4.73 -19.57
CA ARG A 91 -0.73 -4.52 -20.51
C ARG A 91 -1.70 -3.47 -19.98
N LEU A 92 -2.11 -2.55 -20.87
CA LEU A 92 -3.14 -1.55 -20.61
C LEU A 92 -4.29 -1.73 -21.57
N LYS A 93 -5.53 -1.57 -21.09
CA LYS A 93 -6.71 -1.38 -21.91
C LYS A 93 -7.24 0.03 -21.78
N ILE A 94 -7.54 0.66 -22.90
CA ILE A 94 -8.10 2.01 -22.99
C ILE A 94 -9.46 1.91 -23.64
N ASP A 95 -10.53 2.29 -22.94
CA ASP A 95 -11.90 2.25 -23.42
C ASP A 95 -12.23 3.48 -24.29
N LEU A 96 -12.32 3.26 -25.59
CA LEU A 96 -12.58 4.31 -26.58
C LEU A 96 -14.08 4.63 -26.76
N SER A 97 -14.97 3.97 -26.02
CA SER A 97 -16.39 4.31 -25.98
C SER A 97 -16.69 5.51 -25.10
N LEU A 98 -15.75 5.85 -24.21
CA LEU A 98 -15.86 7.05 -23.37
C LEU A 98 -15.69 8.32 -24.23
N PRO A 99 -16.50 9.37 -24.00
CA PRO A 99 -16.43 10.57 -24.81
C PRO A 99 -15.12 11.32 -24.63
N PHE A 100 -14.51 11.74 -25.73
CA PHE A 100 -13.42 12.69 -25.74
C PHE A 100 -13.89 14.06 -25.25
N ASN A 101 -13.01 14.82 -24.59
CA ASN A 101 -13.23 16.22 -24.17
C ASN A 101 -14.42 16.49 -23.24
N LYS A 102 -14.78 15.57 -22.38
CA LYS A 102 -15.58 15.88 -21.20
C LYS A 102 -14.66 16.01 -19.99
N GLY A 103 -14.23 17.22 -19.68
CA GLY A 103 -13.53 17.53 -18.44
C GLY A 103 -14.23 16.91 -17.21
N ASN A 104 -13.80 17.18 -16.02
CA ASN A 104 -14.15 16.59 -14.70
C ASN A 104 -15.59 16.06 -14.45
N GLU A 105 -16.50 16.09 -15.44
CA GLU A 105 -17.90 15.65 -15.37
C GLU A 105 -18.15 14.23 -15.90
N THR A 106 -17.12 13.42 -16.15
CA THR A 106 -17.35 12.02 -16.56
C THR A 106 -18.04 11.28 -15.42
N PRO A 107 -19.20 10.64 -15.66
CA PRO A 107 -19.90 9.91 -14.58
C PRO A 107 -18.99 8.92 -13.89
N ILE A 108 -19.03 8.90 -12.56
CA ILE A 108 -18.15 8.08 -11.72
C ILE A 108 -18.28 6.58 -12.01
N PHE A 109 -19.38 6.15 -12.64
CA PHE A 109 -19.77 4.74 -12.77
C PHE A 109 -20.07 4.31 -14.21
N ILE A 110 -19.17 4.54 -15.15
CA ILE A 110 -19.31 3.94 -16.48
C ILE A 110 -18.65 2.56 -16.45
N LYS A 111 -19.45 1.52 -16.75
CA LYS A 111 -18.94 0.17 -16.92
C LYS A 111 -18.07 0.14 -18.19
N PRO A 112 -16.86 -0.46 -18.14
CA PRO A 112 -16.02 -0.62 -19.32
C PRO A 112 -16.78 -1.27 -20.50
N SER A 113 -16.51 -0.79 -21.72
CA SER A 113 -17.14 -1.29 -22.93
C SER A 113 -16.65 -2.69 -23.33
N PRO A 114 -17.36 -3.40 -24.20
CA PRO A 114 -16.86 -4.62 -24.81
C PRO A 114 -15.51 -4.41 -25.53
N ASP A 115 -14.71 -5.46 -25.62
CA ASP A 115 -13.36 -5.46 -26.23
C ASP A 115 -13.31 -4.90 -27.68
N SER A 116 -14.45 -4.78 -28.37
CA SER A 116 -14.54 -4.20 -29.71
C SER A 116 -14.11 -2.73 -29.80
N ASP A 117 -14.34 -1.96 -28.73
CA ASP A 117 -14.02 -0.54 -28.66
C ASP A 117 -12.79 -0.24 -27.78
N THR A 118 -11.97 -1.26 -27.54
CA THR A 118 -10.82 -1.17 -26.64
C THR A 118 -9.51 -1.15 -27.41
N LEU A 119 -8.64 -0.18 -27.09
CA LEU A 119 -7.25 -0.21 -27.48
C LEU A 119 -6.44 -0.94 -26.41
N VAL A 120 -5.57 -1.88 -26.83
CA VAL A 120 -4.66 -2.60 -25.94
C VAL A 120 -3.23 -2.24 -26.26
N LEU A 121 -2.51 -1.69 -25.27
CA LEU A 121 -1.08 -1.46 -25.31
C LEU A 121 -0.39 -2.51 -24.45
N GLU A 122 0.56 -3.24 -25.04
CA GLU A 122 1.28 -4.33 -24.39
C GLU A 122 2.77 -4.20 -24.67
N TRP A 123 3.60 -4.38 -23.66
CA TRP A 123 5.06 -4.28 -23.83
C TRP A 123 5.80 -5.19 -22.86
N SER A 124 7.05 -5.48 -23.24
CA SER A 124 8.02 -6.17 -22.40
C SER A 124 9.37 -5.49 -22.51
N ARG A 125 10.05 -5.37 -21.38
CA ARG A 125 11.42 -4.92 -21.30
C ARG A 125 12.37 -6.11 -21.45
N GLN A 126 13.29 -6.04 -22.42
CA GLN A 126 14.18 -7.14 -22.73
C GLN A 126 15.53 -7.05 -22.01
N ASP A 127 15.97 -5.84 -21.78
CA ASP A 127 17.20 -5.51 -21.05
C ASP A 127 17.11 -4.05 -20.53
N GLU A 128 18.21 -3.53 -20.00
CA GLU A 128 18.29 -2.16 -19.45
C GLU A 128 17.97 -1.07 -20.46
N ARG A 129 18.02 -1.39 -21.75
CA ARG A 129 18.04 -0.41 -22.84
C ARG A 129 17.03 -0.69 -23.94
N THR A 130 16.25 -1.77 -23.83
CA THR A 130 15.36 -2.21 -24.91
C THR A 130 13.98 -2.60 -24.38
N VAL A 131 12.96 -1.95 -24.94
CA VAL A 131 11.54 -2.27 -24.75
C VAL A 131 10.97 -2.67 -26.09
N ILE A 132 10.21 -3.74 -26.12
CA ILE A 132 9.42 -4.17 -27.26
C ILE A 132 7.94 -4.18 -26.90
N GLY A 133 7.07 -4.00 -27.87
CA GLY A 133 5.64 -4.08 -27.60
C GLY A 133 4.79 -4.01 -28.84
N ARG A 134 3.49 -4.00 -28.60
CA ARG A 134 2.47 -3.83 -29.63
C ARG A 134 1.27 -3.06 -29.12
N ILE A 135 0.63 -2.38 -30.04
CA ILE A 135 -0.65 -1.71 -29.81
C ILE A 135 -1.66 -2.40 -30.73
N LYS A 136 -2.75 -2.87 -30.13
CA LYS A 136 -3.92 -3.37 -30.86
C LYS A 136 -5.05 -2.34 -30.74
N ALA A 137 -5.53 -1.80 -31.84
CA ALA A 137 -6.62 -0.83 -31.84
C ALA A 137 -7.81 -1.30 -32.66
N PRO A 138 -9.04 -0.81 -32.36
CA PRO A 138 -10.19 -0.96 -33.24
C PRO A 138 -9.95 -0.31 -34.61
N THR A 139 -10.75 -0.71 -35.59
CA THR A 139 -10.77 -0.05 -36.92
C THR A 139 -11.28 1.39 -36.79
N GLY A 140 -10.83 2.29 -37.67
CA GLY A 140 -11.29 3.69 -37.68
C GLY A 140 -10.53 4.62 -36.70
N ILE A 141 -9.47 4.14 -36.10
CA ILE A 141 -8.63 4.93 -35.17
C ILE A 141 -7.34 5.33 -35.91
N LYS A 142 -6.86 6.54 -35.64
CA LYS A 142 -5.48 6.90 -35.92
C LYS A 142 -4.68 6.93 -34.63
N LEU A 143 -3.55 6.25 -34.65
CA LEU A 143 -2.58 6.23 -33.56
C LEU A 143 -1.42 7.14 -33.90
N HIS A 144 -0.96 7.91 -32.92
CA HIS A 144 0.19 8.78 -33.06
C HIS A 144 1.19 8.44 -31.96
N LEU A 145 2.35 7.89 -32.33
CA LEU A 145 3.45 7.68 -31.41
C LEU A 145 4.29 8.95 -31.37
N VAL A 146 4.26 9.62 -30.23
CA VAL A 146 4.96 10.89 -30.00
C VAL A 146 6.20 10.62 -29.17
N HIS A 147 7.37 10.95 -29.71
CA HIS A 147 8.60 10.89 -28.96
C HIS A 147 8.94 12.25 -28.36
N TYR A 148 9.52 12.27 -27.15
CA TYR A 148 9.90 13.51 -26.47
C TYR A 148 10.95 13.28 -25.38
N PHE A 149 11.54 14.39 -24.88
CA PHE A 149 12.45 14.38 -23.73
C PHE A 149 11.70 14.91 -22.51
N PRO A 150 11.34 14.04 -21.54
CA PRO A 150 10.60 14.45 -20.34
C PRO A 150 11.48 15.24 -19.37
N TRP A 151 10.85 15.89 -18.37
CA TRP A 151 11.48 16.61 -17.24
C TRP A 151 12.50 17.67 -17.65
N ASN A 152 12.23 18.42 -18.71
CA ASN A 152 13.14 19.44 -19.26
C ASN A 152 14.52 18.92 -19.72
N PHE A 153 14.69 17.61 -19.88
CA PHE A 153 15.86 17.08 -20.56
C PHE A 153 15.88 17.55 -22.01
N ARG A 154 17.08 17.69 -22.56
CA ARG A 154 17.26 18.19 -23.92
C ARG A 154 17.87 17.13 -24.81
N GLY A 155 17.45 17.11 -26.05
CA GLY A 155 17.99 16.23 -27.07
C GLY A 155 17.85 16.81 -28.48
N LYS A 156 18.43 16.13 -29.42
CA LYS A 156 18.28 16.38 -30.86
C LYS A 156 17.64 15.16 -31.48
N TYR A 157 16.72 15.41 -32.42
CA TYR A 157 16.23 14.37 -33.31
C TYR A 157 17.03 14.35 -34.59
N ALA A 158 17.59 13.21 -34.93
CA ALA A 158 18.11 12.96 -36.26
C ALA A 158 17.00 12.28 -37.06
N PHE A 159 16.77 12.77 -38.26
CA PHE A 159 15.72 12.30 -39.14
C PHE A 159 15.82 10.83 -39.53
N ILE A 160 14.75 10.35 -39.92
CA ILE A 160 14.20 9.03 -39.97
C ILE A 160 14.11 8.60 -41.42
N GLU A 161 14.80 7.57 -41.74
CA GLU A 161 14.46 6.74 -42.87
C GLU A 161 13.46 5.67 -42.41
N GLU A 162 12.37 5.51 -43.17
CA GLU A 162 11.55 4.28 -43.11
C GLU A 162 10.81 3.96 -41.79
N GLY A 163 10.11 4.94 -41.20
CA GLY A 163 9.27 4.66 -40.01
C GLY A 163 10.04 4.45 -38.72
N GLN A 164 11.21 5.12 -38.59
CA GLN A 164 12.03 5.11 -37.38
C GLN A 164 12.22 6.54 -36.87
N ILE A 165 12.25 6.69 -35.54
CA ILE A 165 12.68 7.94 -34.88
C ILE A 165 14.04 7.71 -34.26
N LYS A 166 15.02 8.57 -34.56
CA LYS A 166 16.33 8.59 -33.91
C LYS A 166 16.47 9.86 -33.10
N GLY A 167 17.00 9.73 -31.88
CA GLY A 167 17.28 10.85 -31.01
C GLY A 167 18.68 10.76 -30.41
N GLU A 168 19.20 11.88 -29.95
CA GLU A 168 20.47 11.99 -29.21
C GLU A 168 20.29 12.94 -28.02
N SER A 169 20.72 12.53 -26.84
CA SER A 169 20.69 13.39 -25.65
C SER A 169 21.75 14.49 -25.74
N LEU A 170 21.44 15.67 -25.18
CA LEU A 170 22.40 16.80 -25.06
C LEU A 170 23.03 16.84 -23.66
N SER A 171 23.05 15.73 -22.94
CA SER A 171 23.69 15.59 -21.62
C SER A 171 25.21 15.47 -21.72
N SER A 172 25.90 15.53 -20.58
CA SER A 172 27.35 15.35 -20.46
C SER A 172 27.82 14.01 -21.04
N LYS A 173 27.02 12.97 -20.84
CA LYS A 173 27.18 11.66 -21.49
C LYS A 173 26.13 11.51 -22.58
N LYS A 174 26.59 11.37 -23.82
CA LYS A 174 25.72 11.23 -24.98
C LYS A 174 25.12 9.83 -25.04
N PHE A 175 23.80 9.77 -25.18
CA PHE A 175 23.05 8.56 -25.49
C PHE A 175 22.27 8.74 -26.77
N HIS A 176 22.16 7.68 -27.54
CA HIS A 176 21.39 7.59 -28.76
C HIS A 176 20.12 6.80 -28.50
N TYR A 177 19.02 7.21 -29.11
CA TYR A 177 17.73 6.60 -29.04
C TYR A 177 17.21 6.19 -30.40
N LEU A 178 16.50 5.07 -30.47
CA LEU A 178 15.82 4.61 -31.68
C LEU A 178 14.46 3.99 -31.34
N LEU A 179 13.40 4.51 -31.93
CA LEU A 179 12.08 3.90 -31.99
C LEU A 179 11.88 3.33 -33.40
N TRP A 180 11.66 2.03 -33.49
CA TRP A 180 11.30 1.31 -34.72
C TRP A 180 9.86 0.84 -34.63
N THR A 181 9.12 0.88 -35.75
CA THR A 181 7.73 0.42 -35.82
C THR A 181 7.45 -0.49 -36.99
N SER A 182 6.43 -1.32 -36.86
CA SER A 182 5.86 -2.15 -37.95
C SER A 182 4.34 -2.25 -37.77
N PRO A 183 3.50 -1.77 -38.74
CA PRO A 183 3.90 -1.18 -40.03
C PRO A 183 4.72 0.08 -39.86
N ARG A 184 5.27 0.59 -40.95
CA ARG A 184 5.95 1.89 -40.96
C ARG A 184 4.95 2.99 -40.73
N GLY A 185 5.23 3.85 -39.74
CA GLY A 185 4.44 5.04 -39.48
C GLY A 185 4.71 6.14 -40.50
N GLU A 186 3.70 6.94 -40.80
CA GLU A 186 3.86 8.18 -41.56
C GLU A 186 4.32 9.30 -40.61
N LEU A 187 5.31 10.09 -41.04
CA LEU A 187 5.75 11.24 -40.27
C LEU A 187 4.68 12.34 -40.37
N ALA A 188 3.92 12.54 -39.31
CA ALA A 188 2.78 13.48 -39.28
C ALA A 188 3.20 14.91 -38.93
N ASP A 189 4.25 15.07 -38.13
CA ASP A 189 4.80 16.35 -37.75
C ASP A 189 6.34 16.25 -37.74
N SER A 190 6.95 17.20 -38.44
CA SER A 190 8.40 17.34 -38.51
C SER A 190 8.93 18.41 -37.55
N SER A 191 8.12 18.85 -36.57
CA SER A 191 8.61 19.76 -35.55
C SER A 191 9.81 19.14 -34.85
N GLN A 192 10.88 19.89 -34.67
CA GLN A 192 12.14 19.37 -34.15
C GLN A 192 12.02 18.94 -32.65
N ASP A 193 10.94 19.29 -32.01
CA ASP A 193 10.78 19.11 -30.57
C ASP A 193 10.01 17.84 -30.17
N GLU A 194 8.98 17.42 -30.91
CA GLU A 194 8.23 16.18 -30.62
C GLU A 194 7.85 15.46 -31.94
N PRO A 195 8.73 14.66 -32.55
CA PRO A 195 8.41 13.94 -33.79
C PRO A 195 7.31 12.90 -33.56
N VAL A 196 6.40 12.81 -34.54
CA VAL A 196 5.20 11.98 -34.48
C VAL A 196 5.14 11.00 -35.63
N LEU A 197 5.00 9.70 -35.30
CA LEU A 197 4.67 8.66 -36.27
C LEU A 197 3.19 8.33 -36.19
N SER A 198 2.49 8.47 -37.33
CA SER A 198 1.04 8.23 -37.43
C SER A 198 0.73 6.93 -38.12
N PHE A 199 -0.34 6.27 -37.67
CA PHE A 199 -0.82 4.97 -38.17
C PHE A 199 -2.33 5.00 -38.29
N SER A 200 -2.85 4.57 -39.45
CA SER A 200 -4.28 4.32 -39.65
C SER A 200 -4.58 2.86 -39.37
N THR A 201 -5.61 2.58 -38.57
CA THR A 201 -6.03 1.21 -38.23
C THR A 201 -7.04 0.62 -39.18
N GLU A 202 -7.35 1.29 -40.30
CA GLU A 202 -8.29 0.80 -41.32
C GLU A 202 -7.88 -0.51 -41.96
N LYS A 203 -6.57 -0.68 -42.22
CA LYS A 203 -6.00 -1.86 -42.89
C LYS A 203 -5.23 -2.78 -41.94
N GLU A 204 -4.61 -2.21 -40.93
CA GLU A 204 -3.73 -2.91 -40.00
C GLU A 204 -4.05 -2.47 -38.57
N ARG A 205 -4.61 -3.38 -37.76
CA ARG A 205 -5.03 -3.11 -36.38
C ARG A 205 -3.91 -3.20 -35.35
N PHE A 206 -2.72 -3.65 -35.77
CA PHE A 206 -1.57 -3.83 -34.89
C PHE A 206 -0.42 -2.92 -35.28
N VAL A 207 0.12 -2.20 -34.33
CA VAL A 207 1.36 -1.46 -34.43
C VAL A 207 2.37 -2.07 -33.46
N TYR A 208 3.41 -2.69 -34.00
CA TYR A 208 4.51 -3.21 -33.21
C TYR A 208 5.58 -2.14 -33.07
N PHE A 209 6.26 -2.10 -31.92
CA PHE A 209 7.34 -1.16 -31.69
C PHE A 209 8.53 -1.79 -30.97
N ILE A 210 9.70 -1.22 -31.20
CA ILE A 210 10.93 -1.46 -30.44
C ILE A 210 11.50 -0.09 -30.10
N ALA A 211 11.66 0.19 -28.81
CA ALA A 211 12.34 1.39 -28.33
C ALA A 211 13.65 0.97 -27.67
N ALA A 212 14.77 1.56 -28.15
CA ALA A 212 16.08 1.21 -27.65
C ALA A 212 16.96 2.44 -27.40
N VAL A 213 17.85 2.33 -26.43
CA VAL A 213 18.84 3.34 -26.04
C VAL A 213 20.22 2.71 -26.07
N GLY A 214 21.21 3.45 -26.56
CA GLY A 214 22.60 2.97 -26.68
C GLY A 214 23.63 4.07 -26.54
N ASP A 215 24.86 3.70 -26.24
CA ASP A 215 26.00 4.63 -26.16
C ASP A 215 26.51 5.06 -27.58
N SER A 216 26.02 4.40 -28.62
CA SER A 216 26.33 4.74 -30.01
C SER A 216 25.21 4.32 -30.95
N ALA A 217 25.13 4.95 -32.11
CA ALA A 217 24.15 4.60 -33.15
C ALA A 217 24.34 3.16 -33.68
N SER A 218 25.55 2.64 -33.67
CA SER A 218 25.85 1.26 -34.08
C SER A 218 25.34 0.23 -33.06
N ALA A 219 25.46 0.52 -31.77
CA ALA A 219 24.91 -0.33 -30.71
C ALA A 219 23.39 -0.48 -30.82
N LEU A 220 22.66 0.60 -31.13
CA LEU A 220 21.23 0.59 -31.36
C LEU A 220 20.78 -0.34 -32.46
N SER A 221 21.51 -0.36 -33.57
CA SER A 221 21.18 -1.20 -34.73
C SER A 221 21.21 -2.68 -34.37
N SER A 222 22.14 -3.13 -33.54
CA SER A 222 22.25 -4.51 -33.10
C SER A 222 21.10 -4.90 -32.13
N HIS A 223 20.70 -4.00 -31.22
CA HIS A 223 19.56 -4.22 -30.29
C HIS A 223 18.27 -4.41 -31.08
N ILE A 224 17.99 -3.54 -32.05
CA ILE A 224 16.78 -3.60 -32.85
C ILE A 224 16.73 -4.83 -33.75
N TYR A 225 17.84 -5.14 -34.44
CA TYR A 225 17.90 -6.25 -35.39
C TYR A 225 17.46 -7.57 -34.74
N ARG A 226 17.78 -7.80 -33.48
CA ARG A 226 17.40 -9.00 -32.71
C ARG A 226 15.87 -9.19 -32.59
N TYR A 227 15.12 -8.08 -32.49
CA TYR A 227 13.68 -8.12 -32.25
C TYR A 227 12.82 -7.68 -33.43
N LYS A 228 13.42 -7.31 -34.58
CA LYS A 228 12.75 -6.72 -35.74
C LYS A 228 11.88 -7.71 -36.52
N ASN A 229 11.02 -8.46 -35.78
CA ASN A 229 10.07 -9.41 -36.34
C ASN A 229 8.81 -9.48 -35.46
N ARG A 230 7.63 -9.27 -36.06
CA ARG A 230 6.33 -9.30 -35.37
C ARG A 230 6.11 -10.60 -34.61
N LYS A 231 6.40 -11.76 -35.23
CA LYS A 231 6.23 -13.07 -34.56
C LYS A 231 7.17 -13.24 -33.38
N THR A 232 8.35 -12.67 -33.43
CA THR A 232 9.28 -12.67 -32.30
C THR A 232 8.74 -11.84 -31.16
N ILE A 233 8.20 -10.65 -31.45
CA ILE A 233 7.57 -9.78 -30.43
C ILE A 233 6.37 -10.48 -29.79
N ASP A 234 5.47 -11.06 -30.62
CA ASP A 234 4.30 -11.80 -30.10
C ASP A 234 4.69 -12.97 -29.20
N SER A 235 5.73 -13.73 -29.60
CA SER A 235 6.22 -14.85 -28.78
C SER A 235 6.77 -14.36 -27.43
N ILE A 236 7.59 -13.32 -27.45
CA ILE A 236 8.18 -12.78 -26.23
C ILE A 236 7.10 -12.23 -25.30
N LEU A 237 6.15 -11.45 -25.81
CA LEU A 237 5.05 -10.92 -24.98
C LEU A 237 4.25 -12.02 -24.31
N LYS A 238 3.97 -13.12 -25.06
CA LYS A 238 3.29 -14.28 -24.51
C LYS A 238 4.12 -14.99 -23.43
N ASP A 239 5.39 -15.21 -23.70
CA ASP A 239 6.31 -15.89 -22.76
C ASP A 239 6.45 -15.07 -21.46
N GLU A 240 6.56 -13.75 -21.54
CA GLU A 240 6.67 -12.86 -20.37
C GLU A 240 5.34 -12.79 -19.57
N GLU A 241 4.19 -12.77 -20.24
CA GLU A 241 2.89 -12.90 -19.58
C GLU A 241 2.81 -14.21 -18.79
N GLU A 242 3.22 -15.33 -19.39
CA GLU A 242 3.24 -16.63 -18.72
C GLU A 242 4.21 -16.67 -17.54
N ILE A 243 5.38 -16.01 -17.64
CA ILE A 243 6.35 -15.89 -16.56
C ILE A 243 5.74 -15.09 -15.41
N TYR A 244 5.13 -13.94 -15.71
CA TYR A 244 4.44 -13.12 -14.70
C TYR A 244 3.35 -13.93 -14.02
N GLU A 245 2.47 -14.59 -14.81
CA GLU A 245 1.37 -15.39 -14.28
C GLU A 245 1.82 -16.55 -13.36
N LYS A 246 3.02 -17.07 -13.56
CA LYS A 246 3.62 -18.10 -12.69
C LYS A 246 4.26 -17.53 -11.42
N LYS A 247 4.68 -16.27 -11.45
CA LYS A 247 5.44 -15.64 -10.34
C LYS A 247 4.60 -14.78 -9.42
N ARG A 248 3.50 -14.19 -9.92
CA ARG A 248 2.68 -13.25 -9.15
C ARG A 248 1.97 -13.92 -7.97
N VAL A 249 1.65 -13.12 -6.97
CA VAL A 249 0.75 -13.53 -5.90
C VAL A 249 -0.66 -13.69 -6.46
N LYS A 250 -1.33 -14.80 -6.12
CA LYS A 250 -2.70 -15.09 -6.55
C LYS A 250 -3.59 -15.42 -5.38
N ILE A 251 -4.81 -14.89 -5.42
CA ILE A 251 -5.89 -15.29 -4.51
C ILE A 251 -7.03 -15.84 -5.37
N GLU A 252 -7.41 -17.08 -5.09
CA GLU A 252 -8.47 -17.82 -5.78
C GLU A 252 -9.56 -18.24 -4.78
N GLY A 253 -10.81 -18.28 -5.21
CA GLY A 253 -11.95 -18.56 -4.32
C GLY A 253 -12.32 -17.34 -3.49
N LEU A 254 -12.41 -17.49 -2.17
CA LEU A 254 -12.69 -16.37 -1.27
C LEU A 254 -11.64 -15.25 -1.48
N TYR A 255 -12.11 -14.03 -1.65
CA TYR A 255 -11.30 -12.86 -1.98
C TYR A 255 -10.55 -12.94 -3.32
N GLY A 256 -11.06 -13.73 -4.26
CA GLY A 256 -10.46 -13.85 -5.60
C GLY A 256 -10.20 -12.49 -6.25
N ASN A 257 -9.05 -12.33 -6.89
CA ASN A 257 -8.53 -11.10 -7.50
C ASN A 257 -8.09 -9.98 -6.53
N ALA A 258 -8.08 -10.19 -5.22
CA ALA A 258 -7.67 -9.12 -4.28
C ALA A 258 -6.20 -8.69 -4.49
N ALA A 259 -5.27 -9.62 -4.68
CA ALA A 259 -3.87 -9.30 -4.97
C ALA A 259 -3.71 -8.54 -6.30
N GLU A 260 -4.49 -8.93 -7.33
CA GLU A 260 -4.50 -8.26 -8.63
C GLU A 260 -5.00 -6.82 -8.52
N ALA A 261 -6.05 -6.58 -7.73
CA ALA A 261 -6.58 -5.24 -7.50
C ALA A 261 -5.55 -4.31 -6.84
N ILE A 262 -4.77 -4.80 -5.86
CA ILE A 262 -3.66 -4.05 -5.25
C ILE A 262 -2.65 -3.69 -6.34
N THR A 263 -2.13 -4.67 -7.03
CA THR A 263 -1.04 -4.50 -8.00
C THR A 263 -1.45 -3.54 -9.11
N ASN A 264 -2.61 -3.76 -9.74
CA ASN A 264 -3.05 -2.95 -10.87
C ASN A 264 -3.30 -1.48 -10.49
N ASN A 265 -3.86 -1.21 -9.30
CA ASN A 265 -4.13 0.16 -8.89
C ASN A 265 -2.85 0.91 -8.52
N LEU A 266 -1.99 0.34 -7.71
CA LEU A 266 -0.81 1.03 -7.20
C LEU A 266 0.31 1.16 -8.23
N PHE A 267 0.58 0.11 -9.00
CA PHE A 267 1.60 0.21 -10.06
C PHE A 267 1.20 1.16 -11.18
N TRP A 268 -0.11 1.29 -11.45
CA TRP A 268 -0.58 2.28 -12.42
C TRP A 268 -0.32 3.72 -11.99
N MET A 269 -0.37 4.01 -10.69
CA MET A 269 -0.09 5.34 -10.13
C MET A 269 1.40 5.61 -9.93
N THR A 270 2.24 4.60 -10.08
CA THR A 270 3.68 4.69 -9.82
C THR A 270 4.40 5.47 -10.91
N LEU A 271 5.26 6.39 -10.48
CA LEU A 271 6.11 7.23 -11.29
C LEU A 271 7.59 6.89 -11.05
N TYR A 272 8.41 7.12 -12.05
CA TYR A 272 9.86 7.04 -11.88
C TYR A 272 10.49 8.42 -11.73
N GLN A 273 11.32 8.58 -10.72
CA GLN A 273 12.12 9.79 -10.52
C GLN A 273 13.56 9.55 -10.95
N PRO A 274 14.02 10.14 -12.07
CA PRO A 274 15.35 9.86 -12.62
C PRO A 274 16.50 10.39 -11.75
N GLY A 275 16.28 11.45 -10.95
CA GLY A 275 17.34 12.07 -10.13
C GLY A 275 17.95 11.15 -9.09
N ASN A 276 17.15 10.29 -8.45
CA ASN A 276 17.57 9.33 -7.44
C ASN A 276 17.20 7.87 -7.79
N HIS A 277 16.86 7.61 -9.05
CA HIS A 277 16.53 6.26 -9.56
C HIS A 277 15.50 5.53 -8.71
N ARG A 278 14.42 6.20 -8.35
CA ARG A 278 13.42 5.70 -7.40
C ARG A 278 12.01 5.68 -7.99
N LEU A 279 11.25 4.67 -7.58
CA LEU A 279 9.81 4.64 -7.78
C LEU A 279 9.13 5.57 -6.78
N TYR A 280 8.06 6.20 -7.21
CA TYR A 280 7.33 7.21 -6.47
C TYR A 280 5.83 7.02 -6.69
N THR A 281 5.04 6.89 -5.63
CA THR A 281 3.61 6.62 -5.73
C THR A 281 2.81 7.76 -5.10
N PRO A 282 2.22 8.65 -5.92
CA PRO A 282 1.28 9.67 -5.46
C PRO A 282 0.05 9.06 -4.78
N ALA A 283 -0.64 9.86 -3.97
CA ALA A 283 -1.85 9.44 -3.26
C ALA A 283 -2.99 8.99 -4.19
N GLY A 284 -2.98 9.41 -5.45
CA GLY A 284 -3.97 9.00 -6.42
C GLY A 284 -3.68 9.54 -7.82
N ARG A 285 -4.42 9.06 -8.82
CA ARG A 285 -4.22 9.51 -10.20
C ARG A 285 -4.44 11.00 -10.38
N THR A 286 -5.38 11.60 -9.67
CA THR A 286 -5.67 13.04 -9.74
C THR A 286 -4.60 13.90 -9.09
N TRP A 287 -3.75 13.33 -8.25
CA TRP A 287 -2.66 14.01 -7.57
C TRP A 287 -1.33 13.97 -8.34
N ILE A 288 -1.33 13.38 -9.54
CA ILE A 288 -0.16 13.34 -10.42
C ILE A 288 0.07 14.68 -11.12
N PHE A 289 -1.02 15.44 -11.37
CA PHE A 289 -1.00 16.69 -12.14
C PHE A 289 -1.44 17.88 -11.29
N PRO A 290 -1.02 19.11 -11.65
CA PRO A 290 -1.57 20.28 -11.03
C PRO A 290 -3.06 20.37 -11.38
N ALA A 291 -3.89 20.66 -10.39
CA ALA A 291 -5.27 20.97 -10.67
C ALA A 291 -5.37 22.27 -11.52
N PRO A 292 -6.30 22.35 -12.48
CA PRO A 292 -6.43 23.49 -13.39
C PRO A 292 -6.62 24.84 -12.71
N SER A 293 -7.05 24.87 -11.47
CA SER A 293 -7.33 26.10 -10.70
C SER A 293 -6.89 25.96 -9.25
N GLY A 294 -5.59 26.16 -8.99
CA GLY A 294 -5.09 26.33 -7.62
C GLY A 294 -5.12 25.08 -6.73
N GLY A 295 -5.10 23.88 -7.31
CA GLY A 295 -4.96 22.64 -6.56
C GLY A 295 -3.55 22.41 -6.03
N LEU A 296 -3.34 21.25 -5.43
CA LEU A 296 -2.01 20.82 -4.95
C LEU A 296 -1.04 20.68 -6.12
N ASP A 297 0.24 20.68 -5.78
CA ASP A 297 1.36 20.54 -6.70
C ASP A 297 1.39 19.16 -7.38
N HIS A 298 2.28 19.00 -8.37
CA HIS A 298 2.46 17.72 -9.08
C HIS A 298 2.98 16.61 -8.14
N TRP A 299 2.60 15.37 -8.45
CA TRP A 299 3.11 14.16 -7.81
C TRP A 299 2.98 14.18 -6.29
N THR A 300 1.84 14.66 -5.84
CA THR A 300 1.60 14.83 -4.42
C THR A 300 1.50 13.47 -3.74
N ILE A 301 2.32 13.28 -2.72
CA ILE A 301 2.20 12.23 -1.74
C ILE A 301 1.61 12.81 -0.47
N PHE A 302 0.79 12.01 0.20
CA PHE A 302 0.36 12.25 1.55
C PHE A 302 1.10 11.31 2.49
N GLU A 303 1.28 11.71 3.72
CA GLU A 303 2.12 10.99 4.67
C GLU A 303 1.56 9.58 4.97
N TRP A 304 0.37 9.47 5.58
CA TRP A 304 -0.16 8.17 5.98
C TRP A 304 -0.57 7.29 4.79
N ASP A 305 -1.05 7.90 3.66
CA ASP A 305 -1.27 7.19 2.39
C ASP A 305 -0.01 6.45 1.96
N SER A 306 1.15 7.11 2.00
CA SER A 306 2.42 6.52 1.58
C SER A 306 2.82 5.33 2.42
N PHE A 307 2.63 5.39 3.74
CA PHE A 307 2.91 4.24 4.61
C PHE A 307 1.97 3.07 4.34
N PHE A 308 0.68 3.32 4.12
CA PHE A 308 -0.27 2.29 3.72
C PHE A 308 0.03 1.72 2.34
N ASN A 309 0.34 2.58 1.35
CA ASN A 309 0.74 2.15 0.01
C ASN A 309 1.94 1.18 0.05
N ALA A 310 2.91 1.42 0.93
CA ALA A 310 4.05 0.54 1.09
C ALA A 310 3.65 -0.85 1.61
N LEU A 311 2.68 -0.94 2.53
CA LEU A 311 2.13 -2.22 2.99
C LEU A 311 1.42 -2.96 1.84
N GLU A 312 0.62 -2.26 1.07
CA GLU A 312 -0.13 -2.83 -0.05
C GLU A 312 0.79 -3.37 -1.15
N VAL A 313 1.72 -2.57 -1.67
CA VAL A 313 2.63 -3.02 -2.74
C VAL A 313 3.58 -4.11 -2.27
N SER A 314 3.84 -4.23 -0.96
CA SER A 314 4.68 -5.30 -0.39
C SER A 314 4.10 -6.70 -0.63
N VAL A 315 2.83 -6.81 -1.04
CA VAL A 315 2.23 -8.10 -1.44
C VAL A 315 3.02 -8.71 -2.60
N GLU A 316 3.44 -7.90 -3.57
CA GLU A 316 4.19 -8.38 -4.72
C GLU A 316 5.61 -7.81 -4.87
N SER A 317 5.91 -6.62 -4.32
CA SER A 317 7.18 -5.94 -4.57
C SER A 317 7.81 -5.34 -3.32
N SER A 318 8.78 -6.04 -2.77
CA SER A 318 9.62 -5.53 -1.68
C SER A 318 10.38 -4.26 -2.06
N LYS A 319 10.86 -4.17 -3.31
CA LYS A 319 11.55 -2.96 -3.79
C LYS A 319 10.64 -1.75 -3.85
N HIS A 320 9.44 -1.90 -4.40
CA HIS A 320 8.50 -0.79 -4.50
C HIS A 320 8.10 -0.28 -3.11
N ALA A 321 7.82 -1.21 -2.17
CA ALA A 321 7.56 -0.86 -0.78
C ALA A 321 8.72 -0.07 -0.15
N ARG A 322 9.96 -0.51 -0.37
CA ARG A 322 11.17 0.20 0.07
C ARG A 322 11.28 1.61 -0.50
N ASP A 323 11.02 1.76 -1.80
CA ASP A 323 11.11 3.04 -2.49
C ASP A 323 10.06 4.03 -1.96
N ILE A 324 8.82 3.58 -1.72
CA ILE A 324 7.76 4.42 -1.12
C ILE A 324 8.14 4.88 0.29
N ILE A 325 8.60 3.97 1.15
CA ILE A 325 9.06 4.35 2.52
C ILE A 325 10.17 5.39 2.46
N LYS A 326 11.16 5.19 1.59
CA LYS A 326 12.24 6.18 1.44
C LYS A 326 11.73 7.52 0.92
N ALA A 327 10.78 7.49 -0.04
CA ALA A 327 10.22 8.71 -0.60
C ALA A 327 9.50 9.56 0.44
N VAL A 328 8.65 8.96 1.28
CA VAL A 328 7.94 9.70 2.34
C VAL A 328 8.87 10.18 3.44
N LEU A 329 9.80 9.36 3.90
CA LEU A 329 10.76 9.75 4.95
C LEU A 329 11.68 10.90 4.52
N GLU A 330 12.09 10.93 3.26
CA GLU A 330 12.94 12.01 2.72
C GLU A 330 12.21 13.36 2.56
N THR A 331 10.89 13.40 2.75
CA THR A 331 10.14 14.68 2.82
C THR A 331 10.29 15.38 4.17
N GLN A 332 10.87 14.72 5.17
CA GLN A 332 10.97 15.22 6.53
C GLN A 332 11.68 16.57 6.60
N TYR A 333 11.03 17.52 7.27
CA TYR A 333 11.62 18.83 7.57
C TYR A 333 12.65 18.76 8.71
N PRO A 334 13.52 19.80 8.84
CA PRO A 334 14.56 19.82 9.88
C PRO A 334 14.04 19.71 11.32
N ASN A 335 12.81 20.16 11.58
CA ASN A 335 12.13 20.06 12.89
C ASN A 335 11.53 18.67 13.17
N GLY A 336 11.70 17.71 12.29
CA GLY A 336 11.17 16.35 12.45
C GLY A 336 9.82 16.11 11.79
N ASN A 337 9.10 17.15 11.37
CA ASN A 337 7.82 17.01 10.69
C ASN A 337 7.97 16.20 9.38
N ILE A 338 7.23 15.11 9.25
CA ILE A 338 6.90 14.51 7.95
C ILE A 338 5.59 15.16 7.54
N PRO A 339 5.56 15.96 6.45
CA PRO A 339 4.43 16.82 6.15
C PRO A 339 3.16 16.04 5.79
N ASN A 340 2.00 16.59 6.13
CA ASN A 340 0.69 16.09 5.72
C ASN A 340 0.67 15.77 4.23
N TRP A 341 1.17 16.67 3.39
CA TRP A 341 1.38 16.41 1.96
C TRP A 341 2.68 17.05 1.45
N ARG A 342 3.23 16.43 0.42
CA ARG A 342 4.42 16.92 -0.30
C ARG A 342 4.25 16.71 -1.79
N GLY A 343 4.35 17.79 -2.57
CA GLY A 343 4.42 17.78 -4.01
C GLY A 343 5.85 18.12 -4.50
N ARG A 344 5.96 18.40 -5.79
CA ARG A 344 7.25 18.71 -6.43
C ARG A 344 7.90 19.98 -5.89
N PHE A 345 7.13 21.04 -5.71
CA PHE A 345 7.65 22.37 -5.37
C PHE A 345 7.19 22.87 -4.00
N SER A 346 6.15 22.30 -3.45
CA SER A 346 5.53 22.74 -2.21
C SER A 346 5.11 21.60 -1.29
N GLY A 347 4.70 21.90 -0.08
CA GLY A 347 4.19 20.97 0.90
C GLY A 347 3.77 21.67 2.17
N SER A 348 2.94 21.00 2.97
CA SER A 348 2.52 21.49 4.29
C SER A 348 3.69 21.41 5.27
N SER A 349 4.30 22.54 5.58
CA SER A 349 5.41 22.59 6.56
C SER A 349 4.93 22.82 8.00
N ASP A 350 3.66 23.15 8.16
CA ASP A 350 3.01 23.54 9.41
C ASP A 350 2.34 22.40 10.17
N ARG A 351 2.17 21.24 9.54
CA ARG A 351 1.46 20.09 10.11
C ARG A 351 1.89 18.75 9.52
N SER A 352 1.65 17.67 10.26
CA SER A 352 1.85 16.29 9.84
C SER A 352 0.51 15.61 9.48
N GLN A 353 0.48 14.29 9.58
CA GLN A 353 -0.69 13.41 9.58
C GLN A 353 -0.54 12.32 10.65
N PRO A 354 -1.52 11.41 10.84
CA PRO A 354 -1.47 10.40 11.91
C PRO A 354 -0.18 9.57 11.93
N PRO A 355 0.49 9.41 13.08
CA PRO A 355 1.80 8.76 13.19
C PRO A 355 1.73 7.24 13.01
N VAL A 356 1.54 6.77 11.77
CA VAL A 356 1.47 5.35 11.42
C VAL A 356 2.79 4.77 10.90
N GLY A 357 3.82 5.61 10.75
CA GLY A 357 5.06 5.25 10.06
C GLY A 357 5.85 4.14 10.73
N SER A 358 6.06 4.22 12.06
CA SER A 358 6.81 3.17 12.76
C SER A 358 6.06 1.83 12.74
N TYR A 359 4.72 1.85 12.78
CA TYR A 359 3.90 0.65 12.62
C TYR A 359 4.08 0.03 11.24
N ALA A 360 3.97 0.84 10.17
CA ALA A 360 4.14 0.36 8.81
C ALA A 360 5.55 -0.20 8.55
N VAL A 361 6.59 0.51 9.00
CA VAL A 361 7.99 0.07 8.83
C VAL A 361 8.27 -1.21 9.62
N LEU A 362 7.76 -1.34 10.85
CA LEU A 362 7.91 -2.56 11.64
C LEU A 362 7.18 -3.73 10.97
N LYS A 363 5.94 -3.53 10.49
CA LYS A 363 5.17 -4.56 9.79
C LYS A 363 5.86 -5.00 8.49
N LEU A 364 6.40 -4.06 7.72
CA LEU A 364 7.21 -4.38 6.53
C LEU A 364 8.46 -5.18 6.89
N PHE A 365 9.17 -4.82 7.96
CA PHE A 365 10.32 -5.59 8.43
C PHE A 365 9.92 -7.02 8.80
N LEU A 366 8.83 -7.19 9.55
CA LEU A 366 8.33 -8.53 9.90
C LEU A 366 8.04 -9.37 8.67
N LYS A 367 7.44 -8.75 7.64
CA LYS A 367 7.11 -9.43 6.38
C LYS A 367 8.34 -9.68 5.50
N LEU A 368 9.19 -8.69 5.30
CA LEU A 368 10.25 -8.73 4.28
C LEU A 368 11.63 -9.14 4.84
N GLY A 369 11.87 -8.97 6.13
CA GLY A 369 13.18 -9.19 6.75
C GLY A 369 14.23 -8.13 6.39
N ASP A 370 13.82 -6.96 5.87
CA ASP A 370 14.72 -5.92 5.36
C ASP A 370 15.33 -5.08 6.49
N LEU A 371 16.43 -5.55 7.04
CA LEU A 371 17.15 -4.85 8.10
C LEU A 371 17.77 -3.52 7.66
N ASP A 372 18.15 -3.40 6.40
CA ASP A 372 18.74 -2.18 5.86
C ASP A 372 17.70 -1.07 5.72
N LEU A 373 16.46 -1.41 5.32
CA LEU A 373 15.34 -0.47 5.36
C LEU A 373 15.04 -0.03 6.80
N LEU A 374 15.05 -0.98 7.74
CA LEU A 374 14.81 -0.68 9.16
C LEU A 374 15.85 0.30 9.73
N ARG A 375 17.14 0.06 9.46
CA ARG A 375 18.25 0.97 9.85
C ARG A 375 18.13 2.34 9.20
N TYR A 376 17.73 2.38 7.93
CA TYR A 376 17.53 3.62 7.20
C TYR A 376 16.38 4.45 7.78
N ALA A 377 15.26 3.82 8.08
CA ALA A 377 14.05 4.49 8.54
C ALA A 377 14.16 5.00 10.00
N TYR A 378 14.87 4.27 10.85
CA TYR A 378 14.88 4.52 12.29
C TYR A 378 15.18 5.98 12.69
N PRO A 379 16.23 6.65 12.20
CA PRO A 379 16.54 8.04 12.59
C PRO A 379 15.46 9.04 12.15
N TYR A 380 14.77 8.79 11.02
CA TYR A 380 13.65 9.62 10.58
C TYR A 380 12.44 9.43 11.49
N LEU A 381 12.11 8.20 11.84
CA LEU A 381 10.98 7.87 12.70
C LEU A 381 11.17 8.41 14.12
N GLN A 382 12.39 8.30 14.70
CA GLN A 382 12.73 8.92 15.99
C GLN A 382 12.48 10.42 15.98
N LYS A 383 12.94 11.09 14.94
CA LYS A 383 12.81 12.54 14.80
C LYS A 383 11.35 12.97 14.62
N TRP A 384 10.57 12.17 13.89
CA TRP A 384 9.14 12.42 13.73
C TRP A 384 8.35 12.15 15.01
N HIS A 385 8.72 11.11 15.76
CA HIS A 385 8.15 10.85 17.08
C HIS A 385 8.37 12.03 18.04
N SER A 386 9.60 12.56 18.09
CA SER A 386 9.91 13.72 18.90
C SER A 386 9.12 14.97 18.48
N PHE A 387 8.87 15.17 17.19
CA PHE A 387 8.12 16.32 16.65
C PHE A 387 6.83 16.60 17.41
N TRP A 388 6.07 15.59 17.79
CA TRP A 388 4.76 15.75 18.43
C TRP A 388 4.82 16.43 19.81
N LYS A 389 5.89 16.21 20.57
CA LYS A 389 6.08 16.74 21.93
C LYS A 389 7.22 17.76 22.07
N ASP A 390 8.00 17.95 21.01
CA ASP A 390 9.10 18.93 21.04
C ASP A 390 8.59 20.33 21.40
N GLU A 391 9.40 21.08 22.14
CA GLU A 391 9.09 22.46 22.47
C GLU A 391 9.19 23.36 21.23
N LYS A 392 8.18 24.23 21.07
CA LYS A 392 8.22 25.35 20.13
C LYS A 392 9.20 26.43 20.63
N ALA A 393 9.50 27.38 19.77
CA ALA A 393 10.38 28.53 20.11
C ALA A 393 9.93 29.35 21.34
N ASN A 394 8.64 29.30 21.66
CA ASN A 394 8.03 29.95 22.83
C ASN A 394 8.07 29.10 24.11
N GLY A 395 8.67 27.89 24.08
CA GLY A 395 8.76 26.97 25.22
C GLY A 395 7.50 26.13 25.49
N GLN A 396 6.51 26.20 24.63
CA GLN A 396 5.30 25.35 24.72
C GLN A 396 5.52 24.01 23.99
N SER A 397 4.94 22.95 24.52
CA SER A 397 4.88 21.67 23.79
C SER A 397 4.09 21.82 22.49
N ARG A 398 4.53 21.14 21.45
CA ARG A 398 3.95 21.31 20.11
C ARG A 398 2.50 20.87 20.02
N ARG A 399 2.16 19.72 20.58
CA ARG A 399 0.82 19.12 20.50
C ARG A 399 0.26 18.69 21.86
N ASP A 400 0.81 19.21 22.96
CA ASP A 400 0.27 19.12 24.31
C ASP A 400 0.02 20.54 24.80
N GLY A 401 -1.09 21.12 24.33
CA GLY A 401 -1.38 22.53 24.52
C GLY A 401 -1.80 22.90 25.94
N ASN A 402 -2.40 21.99 26.67
CA ASN A 402 -2.85 22.19 28.06
C ASN A 402 -1.83 21.64 29.09
N GLY A 403 -0.79 20.92 28.67
CA GLY A 403 0.27 20.41 29.54
C GLY A 403 -0.15 19.20 30.38
N ASP A 404 -1.15 18.43 29.97
CA ASP A 404 -1.63 17.25 30.69
C ASP A 404 -0.98 15.92 30.26
N GLY A 405 -0.10 15.99 29.25
CA GLY A 405 0.65 14.87 28.69
C GLY A 405 -0.06 14.13 27.58
N LEU A 406 -1.33 14.43 27.29
CA LEU A 406 -2.05 14.00 26.11
C LEU A 406 -1.88 14.99 24.96
N LEU A 407 -2.14 14.53 23.74
CA LEU A 407 -1.91 15.31 22.53
C LEU A 407 -3.22 15.75 21.89
N GLU A 408 -3.17 16.94 21.28
CA GLU A 408 -4.24 17.50 20.47
C GLU A 408 -3.76 17.70 19.02
N TRP A 409 -4.69 17.61 18.06
CA TRP A 409 -4.45 18.03 16.67
C TRP A 409 -4.18 19.54 16.58
N GLY A 410 -3.23 19.94 15.77
CA GLY A 410 -2.79 21.34 15.71
C GLY A 410 -2.12 21.73 14.41
N THR A 411 -1.51 22.91 14.41
CA THR A 411 -0.73 23.44 13.30
C THR A 411 0.37 24.35 13.83
N ASP A 412 1.44 24.52 13.07
CA ASP A 412 2.49 25.51 13.34
C ASP A 412 2.39 26.59 12.27
N THR A 413 1.38 27.43 12.35
CA THR A 413 1.01 28.42 11.31
C THR A 413 2.19 29.28 10.83
N GLU A 414 3.12 29.59 11.72
CA GLU A 414 4.33 30.37 11.41
C GLU A 414 5.31 29.62 10.48
N LEU A 415 5.18 28.30 10.39
CA LEU A 415 6.03 27.47 9.52
C LEU A 415 5.44 27.25 8.12
N LEU A 416 4.23 27.73 7.85
CA LEU A 416 3.55 27.51 6.57
C LEU A 416 4.38 28.07 5.40
N ALA A 417 4.69 27.21 4.45
CA ALA A 417 5.47 27.57 3.28
C ALA A 417 4.74 28.56 2.36
N GLN A 418 5.45 29.57 1.85
CA GLN A 418 4.87 30.56 0.93
C GLN A 418 4.47 29.95 -0.44
N SER A 419 4.99 28.79 -0.76
CA SER A 419 4.72 28.09 -2.05
C SER A 419 3.43 27.27 -2.06
N VAL A 420 2.73 27.16 -0.92
CA VAL A 420 1.45 26.42 -0.87
C VAL A 420 0.34 27.16 -1.67
N PRO A 421 -0.69 26.46 -2.12
CA PRO A 421 -1.84 27.07 -2.82
C PRO A 421 -2.53 28.16 -2.00
N SER A 422 -3.22 29.08 -2.67
CA SER A 422 -3.91 30.21 -2.01
C SER A 422 -4.96 29.74 -1.01
N TRP A 423 -5.77 28.74 -1.36
CA TRP A 423 -6.79 28.19 -0.47
C TRP A 423 -6.20 27.64 0.84
N GLU A 424 -4.99 27.12 0.80
CA GLU A 424 -4.30 26.64 2.00
C GLU A 424 -3.73 27.80 2.82
N LYS A 425 -3.29 28.88 2.19
CA LYS A 425 -2.88 30.12 2.90
C LYS A 425 -4.04 30.78 3.63
N ASP A 426 -5.21 30.75 3.02
CA ASP A 426 -6.41 31.41 3.50
C ASP A 426 -7.15 30.58 4.58
N ALA A 427 -6.78 29.29 4.76
CA ALA A 427 -7.40 28.42 5.75
C ALA A 427 -7.12 28.89 7.18
N GLU A 428 -8.12 28.79 8.04
CA GLU A 428 -8.00 29.11 9.46
C GLU A 428 -7.20 28.05 10.26
N GLY A 429 -6.72 28.41 11.42
CA GLY A 429 -5.94 27.50 12.29
C GLY A 429 -6.73 26.24 12.66
N LYS A 430 -8.04 26.35 12.89
CA LYS A 430 -8.91 25.18 13.15
C LYS A 430 -8.91 24.22 11.98
N GLU A 431 -9.11 24.69 10.75
CA GLU A 431 -9.13 23.84 9.54
C GLU A 431 -7.80 23.09 9.38
N ARG A 432 -6.68 23.79 9.56
CA ARG A 432 -5.35 23.15 9.47
C ARG A 432 -5.13 22.11 10.55
N ALA A 433 -5.58 22.37 11.78
CA ALA A 433 -5.53 21.39 12.86
C ALA A 433 -6.40 20.15 12.56
N MET A 434 -7.56 20.34 11.96
CA MET A 434 -8.41 19.26 11.48
C MET A 434 -7.72 18.47 10.36
N TRP A 435 -7.05 19.11 9.41
CA TRP A 435 -6.30 18.47 8.33
C TRP A 435 -5.09 17.65 8.85
N GLU A 436 -4.49 18.05 9.98
CA GLU A 436 -3.43 17.23 10.59
C GLU A 436 -3.94 15.85 11.04
N SER A 437 -5.24 15.72 11.35
CA SER A 437 -5.85 14.43 11.68
C SER A 437 -5.97 13.48 10.49
N GLY A 438 -5.84 13.99 9.25
CA GLY A 438 -6.15 13.26 8.03
C GLY A 438 -7.64 12.96 7.85
N MET A 439 -8.48 13.32 8.81
CA MET A 439 -9.94 13.15 8.83
C MET A 439 -10.62 14.53 8.86
N ASP A 440 -10.46 15.28 7.78
CA ASP A 440 -10.56 16.74 7.67
C ASP A 440 -11.86 17.35 8.24
N ASP A 441 -13.01 16.69 8.06
CA ASP A 441 -14.31 17.17 8.51
C ASP A 441 -15.06 16.18 9.43
N LEU A 442 -14.28 15.32 10.14
CA LEU A 442 -14.87 14.36 11.05
C LEU A 442 -15.76 15.08 12.09
N PRO A 443 -16.98 14.58 12.38
CA PRO A 443 -17.88 15.21 13.35
C PRO A 443 -17.32 15.38 14.76
N SER A 444 -16.25 14.68 15.12
CA SER A 444 -15.52 14.89 16.38
C SER A 444 -15.02 16.33 16.52
N TRP A 445 -14.70 17.00 15.42
CA TRP A 445 -14.16 18.37 15.40
C TRP A 445 -15.25 19.46 15.44
N ASP A 446 -16.54 19.11 15.24
CA ASP A 446 -17.61 20.11 15.17
C ASP A 446 -17.66 21.03 16.40
N GLU A 447 -17.55 20.43 17.60
CA GLU A 447 -17.59 21.14 18.88
C GLU A 447 -16.22 21.64 19.36
N ALA A 448 -15.13 21.23 18.76
CA ALA A 448 -13.79 21.67 19.14
C ALA A 448 -13.53 23.13 18.76
N SER A 449 -12.85 23.85 19.61
CA SER A 449 -12.37 25.21 19.36
C SER A 449 -10.84 25.19 19.17
N PHE A 450 -10.34 26.04 18.29
CA PHE A 450 -8.91 26.21 18.12
C PHE A 450 -8.38 27.25 19.09
N ASN A 451 -7.30 26.92 19.78
CA ASN A 451 -6.59 27.85 20.65
C ASN A 451 -5.42 28.47 19.89
N PRO A 452 -5.45 29.80 19.61
CA PRO A 452 -4.41 30.46 18.83
C PRO A 452 -3.08 30.62 19.57
N GLU A 453 -3.06 30.49 20.92
CA GLU A 453 -1.82 30.58 21.71
C GLU A 453 -1.03 29.27 21.64
N THR A 454 -1.71 28.12 21.79
CA THR A 454 -1.11 26.79 21.68
C THR A 454 -1.06 26.27 20.26
N GLN A 455 -1.89 26.81 19.37
CA GLN A 455 -2.08 26.38 17.99
C GLN A 455 -2.58 24.92 17.88
N THR A 456 -3.43 24.51 18.82
CA THR A 456 -4.05 23.19 18.88
C THR A 456 -5.56 23.31 19.05
N LEU A 457 -6.30 22.23 18.79
CA LEU A 457 -7.67 22.09 19.23
C LEU A 457 -7.70 21.99 20.76
N ASN A 458 -8.76 22.46 21.41
CA ASN A 458 -8.94 22.40 22.86
C ASN A 458 -9.48 21.03 23.34
N MET A 459 -9.01 19.96 22.74
CA MET A 459 -9.54 18.61 22.92
C MET A 459 -8.48 17.54 22.72
N ASN A 460 -8.20 16.75 23.74
CA ASN A 460 -7.33 15.59 23.68
C ASN A 460 -7.99 14.51 22.81
N SER A 461 -7.35 14.09 21.74
CA SER A 461 -7.92 13.20 20.74
C SER A 461 -7.55 11.73 20.99
N VAL A 462 -8.52 10.85 20.95
CA VAL A 462 -8.33 9.39 21.15
C VAL A 462 -7.41 8.81 20.08
N ASP A 463 -7.63 9.17 18.84
CA ASP A 463 -6.91 8.66 17.67
C ASP A 463 -5.43 9.04 17.72
N LEU A 464 -5.10 10.34 17.86
CA LEU A 464 -3.72 10.81 17.92
C LEU A 464 -2.96 10.15 19.07
N ASN A 465 -3.52 10.17 20.29
CA ASN A 465 -2.87 9.60 21.46
C ASN A 465 -2.66 8.09 21.33
N SER A 466 -3.62 7.37 20.74
CA SER A 466 -3.49 5.93 20.49
C SER A 466 -2.40 5.61 19.48
N LEU A 467 -2.35 6.35 18.37
CA LEU A 467 -1.34 6.13 17.33
C LEU A 467 0.06 6.60 17.79
N TYR A 468 0.14 7.64 18.59
CA TYR A 468 1.40 8.06 19.22
C TYR A 468 1.94 7.00 20.20
N ALA A 469 1.06 6.39 21.01
CA ALA A 469 1.45 5.29 21.88
C ALA A 469 1.88 4.05 21.06
N LEU A 470 1.17 3.74 19.98
CA LEU A 470 1.57 2.67 19.04
C LEU A 470 2.93 2.94 18.40
N ASP A 471 3.18 4.19 17.99
CA ASP A 471 4.45 4.62 17.42
C ASP A 471 5.61 4.42 18.41
N ALA A 472 5.44 4.84 19.68
CA ALA A 472 6.42 4.59 20.75
C ALA A 472 6.70 3.09 20.94
N TRP A 473 5.64 2.26 20.99
CA TRP A 473 5.81 0.81 21.10
C TRP A 473 6.55 0.22 19.90
N CYS A 474 6.20 0.64 18.68
CA CYS A 474 6.88 0.18 17.46
C CYS A 474 8.35 0.60 17.44
N LEU A 475 8.66 1.84 17.83
CA LEU A 475 10.05 2.32 17.98
C LEU A 475 10.82 1.50 19.02
N ALA A 476 10.20 1.12 20.14
CA ALA A 476 10.80 0.23 21.11
C ALA A 476 11.18 -1.12 20.49
N GLN A 477 10.28 -1.71 19.68
CA GLN A 477 10.55 -2.98 18.99
C GLN A 477 11.67 -2.82 17.95
N ILE A 478 11.65 -1.76 17.16
CA ILE A 478 12.68 -1.45 16.15
C ILE A 478 14.03 -1.26 16.83
N ALA A 479 14.08 -0.49 17.92
CA ALA A 479 15.31 -0.28 18.72
C ALA A 479 15.87 -1.61 19.26
N ASN A 480 15.00 -2.50 19.74
CA ASN A 480 15.39 -3.83 20.20
C ASN A 480 16.01 -4.67 19.07
N ILE A 481 15.39 -4.68 17.89
CA ILE A 481 15.89 -5.38 16.69
C ILE A 481 17.26 -4.83 16.27
N LEU A 482 17.44 -3.51 16.35
CA LEU A 482 18.70 -2.84 16.02
C LEU A 482 19.75 -2.88 17.14
N ASN A 483 19.44 -3.50 18.29
CA ASN A 483 20.28 -3.62 19.48
C ASN A 483 20.57 -2.26 20.18
N TYR A 484 19.64 -1.30 20.13
CA TYR A 484 19.69 -0.03 20.85
C TYR A 484 18.95 -0.14 22.19
N ALA A 485 19.58 -0.78 23.18
CA ALA A 485 18.94 -1.14 24.45
C ALA A 485 18.39 0.07 25.26
N ALA A 486 19.08 1.20 25.24
CA ALA A 486 18.63 2.42 25.93
C ALA A 486 17.35 2.98 25.29
N ASP A 487 17.31 3.10 23.98
CA ASP A 487 16.15 3.57 23.22
C ASP A 487 14.96 2.65 23.39
N HIS A 488 15.20 1.31 23.31
CA HIS A 488 14.17 0.31 23.59
C HIS A 488 13.48 0.54 24.93
N GLN A 489 14.27 0.71 26.01
CA GLN A 489 13.70 0.92 27.34
C GLN A 489 12.99 2.27 27.46
N SER A 490 13.52 3.32 26.85
CA SER A 490 12.93 4.66 26.84
C SER A 490 11.55 4.66 26.18
N TYR A 491 11.45 4.19 24.93
CA TYR A 491 10.18 4.12 24.19
C TYR A 491 9.17 3.18 24.81
N LEU A 492 9.63 2.05 25.39
CA LEU A 492 8.72 1.15 26.09
C LEU A 492 8.12 1.81 27.34
N SER A 493 8.93 2.57 28.09
CA SER A 493 8.46 3.34 29.25
C SER A 493 7.48 4.43 28.85
N GLU A 494 7.72 5.09 27.73
CA GLU A 494 6.81 6.10 27.16
C GLU A 494 5.48 5.50 26.73
N TYR A 495 5.51 4.35 26.02
CA TYR A 495 4.30 3.62 25.65
C TYR A 495 3.44 3.27 26.89
N GLU A 496 4.05 2.72 27.94
CA GLU A 496 3.30 2.35 29.16
C GLU A 496 2.71 3.58 29.86
N ALA A 497 3.45 4.70 29.90
CA ALA A 497 2.95 5.97 30.44
C ALA A 497 1.77 6.52 29.63
N MET A 498 1.87 6.54 28.29
CA MET A 498 0.79 6.96 27.40
C MET A 498 -0.44 6.05 27.53
N LYS A 499 -0.23 4.74 27.61
CA LYS A 499 -1.29 3.76 27.84
C LYS A 499 -2.05 4.03 29.14
N GLU A 500 -1.35 4.36 30.21
CA GLU A 500 -1.96 4.74 31.49
C GLU A 500 -2.75 6.05 31.36
N LEU A 501 -2.18 7.09 30.76
CA LEU A 501 -2.84 8.39 30.55
C LEU A 501 -4.12 8.24 29.74
N ILE A 502 -4.10 7.51 28.63
CA ILE A 502 -5.26 7.26 27.76
C ILE A 502 -6.35 6.50 28.54
N ASN A 503 -5.97 5.44 29.24
CA ASN A 503 -6.91 4.62 30.02
C ASN A 503 -7.57 5.40 31.16
N ASN A 504 -6.87 6.36 31.79
CA ASN A 504 -7.36 7.12 32.92
C ASN A 504 -8.19 8.34 32.50
N ASN A 505 -7.89 8.95 31.35
CA ASN A 505 -8.46 10.21 30.95
C ASN A 505 -9.46 10.14 29.80
N LEU A 506 -9.33 9.19 28.86
CA LEU A 506 -10.17 9.11 27.66
C LEU A 506 -11.19 7.98 27.71
N TRP A 507 -11.15 7.08 28.70
CA TRP A 507 -12.12 6.02 28.89
C TRP A 507 -13.32 6.51 29.69
N ASP A 508 -14.53 6.43 29.10
CA ASP A 508 -15.79 6.61 29.82
C ASP A 508 -16.30 5.23 30.30
N ASP A 509 -16.19 4.97 31.62
CA ASP A 509 -16.57 3.66 32.16
C ASP A 509 -18.10 3.42 32.13
N LYS A 510 -18.90 4.48 32.09
CA LYS A 510 -20.34 4.36 31.96
C LYS A 510 -20.73 3.86 30.57
N GLU A 511 -20.24 4.51 29.57
CA GLU A 511 -20.49 4.14 28.16
C GLU A 511 -19.73 2.85 27.77
N GLY A 512 -18.52 2.64 28.30
CA GLY A 512 -17.65 1.51 27.95
C GLY A 512 -16.91 1.71 26.64
N PHE A 513 -16.52 2.94 26.38
CA PHE A 513 -15.88 3.36 25.15
C PHE A 513 -14.89 4.49 25.41
N TYR A 514 -13.93 4.70 24.50
CA TYR A 514 -13.04 5.86 24.54
C TYR A 514 -13.68 7.02 23.82
N PHE A 515 -13.53 8.24 24.40
CA PHE A 515 -14.02 9.49 23.82
C PHE A 515 -12.94 10.55 23.87
N ASP A 516 -12.92 11.42 22.87
CA ASP A 516 -12.16 12.66 22.93
C ASP A 516 -12.61 13.49 24.12
N ARG A 517 -11.65 14.21 24.75
CA ARG A 517 -11.91 14.93 25.99
C ARG A 517 -11.48 16.38 25.89
N PHE A 518 -12.41 17.28 26.08
CA PHE A 518 -12.13 18.71 26.13
C PHE A 518 -11.30 19.10 27.36
N TRP A 519 -10.57 20.17 27.28
CA TRP A 519 -9.74 20.70 28.37
C TRP A 519 -10.52 21.04 29.64
N ASP A 520 -11.83 21.28 29.54
CA ASP A 520 -12.72 21.44 30.69
C ASP A 520 -13.11 20.11 31.38
N GLY A 521 -12.60 18.99 30.88
CA GLY A 521 -12.80 17.65 31.41
C GLY A 521 -14.04 16.93 30.89
N ARG A 522 -14.84 17.55 30.03
CA ARG A 522 -16.04 16.99 29.40
C ARG A 522 -15.66 16.07 28.22
N PHE A 523 -16.32 14.93 28.08
CA PHE A 523 -16.22 14.07 26.89
C PHE A 523 -16.99 14.63 25.71
N SER A 524 -16.52 14.44 24.48
CA SER A 524 -17.15 14.91 23.24
C SER A 524 -18.47 14.22 22.91
N LYS A 525 -18.69 12.99 23.41
CA LYS A 525 -19.85 12.14 23.10
C LYS A 525 -19.97 11.66 21.66
N LYS A 526 -19.05 12.03 20.78
CA LYS A 526 -19.00 11.56 19.40
C LYS A 526 -18.36 10.16 19.36
N LYS A 527 -19.07 9.20 18.77
CA LYS A 527 -18.57 7.84 18.55
C LYS A 527 -18.06 7.74 17.11
N ALA A 528 -16.77 7.92 16.91
CA ALA A 528 -16.12 7.81 15.61
C ALA A 528 -15.44 6.44 15.44
N ALA A 529 -15.21 6.03 14.17
CA ALA A 529 -14.42 4.83 13.87
C ALA A 529 -13.00 4.92 14.48
N ALA A 530 -12.42 6.11 14.51
CA ALA A 530 -11.12 6.38 15.10
C ALA A 530 -11.05 6.11 16.62
N ASN A 531 -12.17 6.15 17.32
CA ASN A 531 -12.23 5.79 18.74
C ASN A 531 -11.99 4.28 19.02
N PHE A 532 -11.90 3.44 17.98
CA PHE A 532 -11.44 2.06 18.09
C PHE A 532 -9.90 1.92 17.97
N PHE A 533 -9.13 2.96 17.64
CA PHE A 533 -7.67 2.89 17.50
C PHE A 533 -6.94 2.48 18.79
N PRO A 534 -7.45 2.69 20.01
CA PRO A 534 -6.86 2.07 21.19
C PRO A 534 -6.65 0.55 21.07
N LEU A 535 -7.47 -0.15 20.26
CA LEU A 535 -7.31 -1.60 20.03
C LEU A 535 -6.01 -1.92 19.28
N VAL A 536 -5.72 -1.25 18.16
CA VAL A 536 -4.47 -1.52 17.41
C VAL A 536 -3.23 -1.13 18.19
N ALA A 537 -3.34 -0.14 19.07
CA ALA A 537 -2.28 0.26 19.99
C ALA A 537 -2.16 -0.63 21.24
N HIS A 538 -3.02 -1.61 21.39
CA HIS A 538 -3.07 -2.53 22.53
C HIS A 538 -3.20 -1.83 23.91
N ILE A 539 -3.99 -0.76 23.96
CA ILE A 539 -4.19 0.09 25.13
C ILE A 539 -5.17 -0.50 26.13
N PRO A 540 -6.43 -0.88 25.75
CA PRO A 540 -7.39 -1.44 26.69
C PRO A 540 -6.95 -2.79 27.25
N ASP A 541 -7.40 -3.11 28.45
CA ASP A 541 -7.40 -4.50 28.88
C ASP A 541 -8.49 -5.31 28.14
N GLN A 542 -8.46 -6.64 28.26
CA GLN A 542 -9.41 -7.51 27.56
C GLN A 542 -10.88 -7.17 27.90
N LYS A 543 -11.18 -6.71 29.14
CA LYS A 543 -12.55 -6.38 29.55
C LYS A 543 -13.05 -5.12 28.85
N ARG A 544 -12.20 -4.09 28.76
CA ARG A 544 -12.51 -2.87 28.03
C ARG A 544 -12.63 -3.15 26.52
N ALA A 545 -11.73 -3.93 25.96
CA ALA A 545 -11.79 -4.34 24.56
C ALA A 545 -13.11 -5.02 24.21
N VAL A 546 -13.58 -5.97 25.04
CA VAL A 546 -14.91 -6.62 24.86
C VAL A 546 -16.05 -5.61 24.91
N ARG A 547 -15.97 -4.55 25.75
CA ARG A 547 -16.99 -3.48 25.78
C ARG A 547 -16.99 -2.67 24.50
N MET A 548 -15.81 -2.32 23.98
CA MET A 548 -15.67 -1.63 22.69
C MET A 548 -16.28 -2.44 21.53
N ILE A 549 -16.07 -3.77 21.51
CA ILE A 549 -16.61 -4.64 20.47
C ILE A 549 -18.15 -4.68 20.49
N LYS A 550 -18.79 -4.46 21.63
CA LYS A 550 -20.27 -4.33 21.68
C LYS A 550 -20.76 -3.11 20.90
N HIS A 551 -20.04 -1.98 20.95
CA HIS A 551 -20.33 -0.81 20.11
C HIS A 551 -20.11 -1.13 18.64
N LEU A 552 -18.99 -1.77 18.30
CA LEU A 552 -18.71 -2.15 16.92
C LEU A 552 -19.81 -3.02 16.31
N LEU A 553 -20.28 -4.01 17.06
CA LEU A 553 -21.30 -4.97 16.60
C LEU A 553 -22.75 -4.44 16.73
N ASN A 554 -22.93 -3.24 17.28
CA ASN A 554 -24.25 -2.65 17.40
C ASN A 554 -24.72 -2.09 16.04
N PRO A 555 -25.84 -2.60 15.48
CA PRO A 555 -26.34 -2.12 14.18
C PRO A 555 -26.85 -0.68 14.22
N GLU A 556 -27.25 -0.16 15.38
CA GLU A 556 -27.63 1.25 15.55
C GLU A 556 -26.41 2.19 15.59
N GLU A 557 -25.19 1.64 15.77
CA GLU A 557 -23.96 2.42 15.84
C GLU A 557 -23.06 2.19 14.63
N PHE A 558 -22.42 1.04 14.52
CA PHE A 558 -21.38 0.82 13.49
C PHE A 558 -21.66 -0.37 12.57
N TRP A 559 -22.28 -1.45 13.07
CA TRP A 559 -22.44 -2.65 12.27
C TRP A 559 -23.56 -2.55 11.25
N GLY A 560 -23.33 -3.00 10.04
CA GLY A 560 -24.30 -2.96 8.95
C GLY A 560 -23.88 -3.87 7.80
N ASP A 561 -24.58 -3.76 6.67
CA ASP A 561 -24.20 -4.49 5.46
C ASP A 561 -22.84 -4.04 4.96
N PHE A 562 -22.53 -2.76 5.11
CA PHE A 562 -21.24 -2.16 4.85
C PHE A 562 -20.64 -1.65 6.16
N VAL A 563 -19.37 -1.95 6.41
CA VAL A 563 -18.64 -1.63 7.64
C VAL A 563 -17.35 -0.88 7.37
N ILE A 564 -16.97 0.02 8.28
CA ILE A 564 -17.73 0.76 9.30
C ILE A 564 -17.73 2.24 8.92
N PRO A 565 -18.81 2.97 9.19
CA PRO A 565 -18.83 4.41 8.90
C PRO A 565 -17.87 5.17 9.81
N THR A 566 -17.41 6.33 9.37
CA THR A 566 -16.49 7.20 10.12
C THR A 566 -17.10 7.72 11.42
N ILE A 567 -18.42 7.89 11.46
CA ILE A 567 -19.19 8.29 12.64
C ILE A 567 -20.36 7.33 12.85
N SER A 568 -20.73 7.08 14.08
CA SER A 568 -21.83 6.21 14.48
C SER A 568 -23.15 6.58 13.81
N ARG A 569 -23.97 5.58 13.47
CA ARG A 569 -25.26 5.73 12.77
C ARG A 569 -26.30 6.51 13.58
N ASP A 570 -26.17 6.52 14.91
CA ASP A 570 -27.03 7.31 15.81
C ASP A 570 -26.62 8.79 15.92
N ASP A 571 -25.46 9.18 15.35
CA ASP A 571 -25.06 10.58 15.28
C ASP A 571 -25.82 11.30 14.15
N PRO A 572 -26.32 12.54 14.38
CA PRO A 572 -26.98 13.31 13.34
C PRO A 572 -26.18 13.50 12.05
N ALA A 573 -24.86 13.67 12.15
CA ALA A 573 -23.96 13.85 11.02
C ALA A 573 -23.79 12.61 10.14
N TYR A 574 -24.16 11.42 10.62
CA TYR A 574 -24.18 10.22 9.79
C TYR A 574 -25.01 10.35 8.52
N LYS A 575 -26.06 11.17 8.56
CA LYS A 575 -26.96 11.39 7.43
C LYS A 575 -26.32 12.15 6.26
N ASP A 576 -25.24 12.88 6.51
CA ASP A 576 -24.54 13.70 5.51
C ASP A 576 -23.97 12.82 4.40
N GLN A 577 -23.40 11.66 4.74
CA GLN A 577 -22.75 10.72 3.80
C GLN A 577 -21.82 11.46 2.82
N GLN A 578 -21.05 12.36 3.36
CA GLN A 578 -20.13 13.18 2.61
C GLN A 578 -18.79 13.23 3.30
N TYR A 579 -17.72 12.95 2.55
CA TYR A 579 -16.34 13.00 2.99
C TYR A 579 -16.14 12.18 4.29
N TRP A 580 -15.67 12.75 5.42
CA TRP A 580 -15.51 12.01 6.69
C TRP A 580 -16.79 11.99 7.57
N ARG A 581 -17.94 12.33 7.04
CA ARG A 581 -19.23 12.44 7.75
C ARG A 581 -20.18 11.29 7.39
N GLY A 582 -19.88 10.10 7.94
CA GLY A 582 -20.73 8.91 7.79
C GLY A 582 -20.34 7.94 6.69
N THR A 583 -19.39 8.27 5.84
CA THR A 583 -18.86 7.38 4.79
C THR A 583 -17.89 6.34 5.37
N ILE A 584 -17.51 5.35 4.57
CA ILE A 584 -16.55 4.31 4.92
C ILE A 584 -15.21 4.62 4.28
N TRP A 585 -14.14 4.59 5.07
CA TRP A 585 -12.78 4.89 4.61
C TRP A 585 -11.84 3.71 4.84
N PRO A 586 -11.09 3.28 3.81
CA PRO A 586 -10.17 2.16 3.91
C PRO A 586 -9.12 2.29 5.02
N PRO A 587 -8.45 3.45 5.25
CA PRO A 587 -7.43 3.58 6.30
C PRO A 587 -7.96 3.32 7.72
N THR A 588 -9.09 3.93 8.07
CA THR A 588 -9.69 3.74 9.40
C THR A 588 -10.15 2.30 9.61
N ASN A 589 -10.75 1.71 8.58
CA ASN A 589 -11.19 0.32 8.62
C ASN A 589 -10.01 -0.65 8.72
N TYR A 590 -8.90 -0.38 8.05
CA TYR A 590 -7.69 -1.19 8.17
C TYR A 590 -7.14 -1.19 9.59
N LEU A 591 -7.04 -0.02 10.23
CA LEU A 591 -6.57 0.10 11.61
C LEU A 591 -7.51 -0.58 12.61
N VAL A 592 -8.83 -0.47 12.42
CA VAL A 592 -9.81 -1.18 13.24
C VAL A 592 -9.68 -2.70 13.08
N TYR A 593 -9.55 -3.19 11.87
CA TYR A 593 -9.31 -4.61 11.59
C TYR A 593 -8.03 -5.13 12.27
N GLN A 594 -6.93 -4.39 12.18
CA GLN A 594 -5.68 -4.74 12.89
C GLN A 594 -5.89 -4.78 14.42
N GLY A 595 -6.70 -3.87 14.95
CA GLY A 595 -7.07 -3.86 16.36
C GLY A 595 -7.90 -5.09 16.78
N LEU A 596 -8.85 -5.52 15.96
CA LEU A 596 -9.62 -6.75 16.20
C LEU A 596 -8.70 -7.96 16.30
N ARG A 597 -7.74 -8.06 15.40
CA ARG A 597 -6.76 -9.14 15.38
C ARG A 597 -5.81 -9.10 16.56
N ALA A 598 -5.34 -7.91 16.96
CA ALA A 598 -4.47 -7.74 18.12
C ALA A 598 -5.06 -8.31 19.43
N TYR A 599 -6.40 -8.34 19.53
CA TYR A 599 -7.14 -8.93 20.66
C TYR A 599 -7.72 -10.31 20.39
N SER A 600 -7.39 -10.93 19.27
CA SER A 600 -7.88 -12.26 18.89
C SER A 600 -9.41 -12.34 18.78
N PHE A 601 -10.07 -11.28 18.30
CA PHE A 601 -11.51 -11.30 17.97
C PHE A 601 -11.73 -11.87 16.56
N ASP A 602 -11.26 -13.10 16.31
CA ASP A 602 -11.16 -13.70 14.97
C ASP A 602 -12.47 -13.78 14.21
N GLU A 603 -13.56 -14.15 14.89
CA GLU A 603 -14.88 -14.26 14.26
C GLU A 603 -15.39 -12.89 13.79
N VAL A 604 -15.11 -11.84 14.58
CA VAL A 604 -15.48 -10.46 14.22
C VAL A 604 -14.56 -9.96 13.09
N ALA A 605 -13.25 -10.20 13.20
CA ALA A 605 -12.27 -9.82 12.20
C ALA A 605 -12.56 -10.48 10.84
N SER A 606 -12.90 -11.78 10.81
CA SER A 606 -13.28 -12.49 9.58
C SER A 606 -14.52 -11.90 8.92
N GLN A 607 -15.59 -11.61 9.69
CA GLN A 607 -16.79 -10.97 9.15
C GLN A 607 -16.51 -9.54 8.65
N PHE A 608 -15.68 -8.81 9.36
CA PHE A 608 -15.23 -7.46 8.95
C PHE A 608 -14.45 -7.52 7.65
N ALA A 609 -13.51 -8.45 7.53
CA ALA A 609 -12.71 -8.67 6.33
C ALA A 609 -13.58 -9.01 5.10
N LYS A 610 -14.58 -9.91 5.27
CA LYS A 610 -15.50 -10.27 4.19
C LYS A 610 -16.27 -9.06 3.69
N ARG A 611 -16.86 -8.26 4.58
CA ARG A 611 -17.64 -7.07 4.21
C ARG A 611 -16.78 -6.00 3.53
N SER A 612 -15.56 -5.78 4.04
CA SER A 612 -14.60 -4.81 3.49
C SER A 612 -14.12 -5.22 2.10
N ALA A 613 -13.70 -6.48 1.94
CA ALA A 613 -13.24 -7.00 0.66
C ALA A 613 -14.36 -7.03 -0.39
N ASP A 614 -15.55 -7.50 -0.04
CA ASP A 614 -16.71 -7.55 -0.94
C ASP A 614 -17.11 -6.15 -1.41
N LEU A 615 -17.09 -5.16 -0.51
CA LEU A 615 -17.40 -3.76 -0.84
C LEU A 615 -16.46 -3.24 -1.92
N PHE A 616 -15.15 -3.39 -1.74
CA PHE A 616 -14.15 -2.90 -2.70
C PHE A 616 -14.16 -3.72 -4.00
N LEU A 617 -14.11 -5.06 -3.90
CA LEU A 617 -14.00 -5.94 -5.07
C LEU A 617 -15.21 -5.83 -5.99
N ARG A 618 -16.42 -5.65 -5.45
CA ARG A 618 -17.62 -5.39 -6.23
C ARG A 618 -17.47 -4.17 -7.14
N ILE A 619 -16.92 -3.08 -6.61
CA ILE A 619 -16.70 -1.83 -7.38
C ILE A 619 -15.56 -2.04 -8.38
N TRP A 620 -14.44 -2.60 -7.94
CA TRP A 620 -13.29 -2.81 -8.80
C TRP A 620 -13.59 -3.76 -9.96
N GLN A 621 -14.23 -4.90 -9.73
CA GLN A 621 -14.57 -5.88 -10.77
C GLN A 621 -15.57 -5.33 -11.81
N ASN A 622 -16.51 -4.48 -11.38
CA ASN A 622 -17.52 -3.93 -12.28
C ASN A 622 -17.06 -2.69 -13.05
N TYR A 623 -16.22 -1.85 -12.43
CA TYR A 623 -15.91 -0.50 -12.92
C TYR A 623 -14.42 -0.22 -13.04
N GLN A 624 -13.55 -1.11 -12.56
CA GLN A 624 -12.10 -0.91 -12.50
C GLN A 624 -11.71 0.40 -11.77
N LEU A 625 -12.50 0.76 -10.74
CA LEU A 625 -12.27 1.94 -9.91
C LEU A 625 -11.58 1.56 -8.60
N CYS A 626 -10.84 2.54 -8.07
CA CYS A 626 -10.17 2.48 -6.77
C CYS A 626 -10.65 3.67 -5.92
N PRO A 627 -11.88 3.62 -5.35
CA PRO A 627 -12.49 4.77 -4.70
C PRO A 627 -11.73 5.24 -3.46
N GLU A 628 -11.86 6.53 -3.18
CA GLU A 628 -11.33 7.14 -1.96
C GLU A 628 -12.11 6.72 -0.71
N ASN A 629 -13.43 6.65 -0.83
CA ASN A 629 -14.36 6.26 0.24
C ASN A 629 -15.65 5.64 -0.35
N PHE A 630 -16.59 5.24 0.52
CA PHE A 630 -17.85 4.63 0.10
C PHE A 630 -19.01 5.17 0.95
N ASP A 631 -20.18 5.35 0.34
CA ASP A 631 -21.43 5.60 1.08
C ASP A 631 -21.76 4.37 1.95
N SER A 632 -21.93 4.57 3.24
CA SER A 632 -22.12 3.46 4.20
C SER A 632 -23.52 2.84 4.19
N ARG A 633 -24.46 3.44 3.45
CA ARG A 633 -25.83 2.94 3.29
C ARG A 633 -26.00 2.11 2.04
N SER A 634 -25.40 2.55 0.91
CA SER A 634 -25.54 1.93 -0.41
C SER A 634 -24.32 1.11 -0.82
N GLY A 635 -23.15 1.40 -0.23
CA GLY A 635 -21.86 0.86 -0.65
C GLY A 635 -21.40 1.38 -2.01
N GLU A 636 -21.94 2.52 -2.47
CA GLU A 636 -21.50 3.18 -3.68
C GLU A 636 -20.16 3.87 -3.48
N ALA A 637 -19.35 3.92 -4.53
CA ALA A 637 -18.07 4.58 -4.52
C ALA A 637 -18.23 6.11 -4.36
N GLY A 638 -17.40 6.71 -3.51
CA GLY A 638 -17.36 8.15 -3.25
C GLY A 638 -15.94 8.71 -3.39
N GLY A 639 -15.85 10.03 -3.30
CA GLY A 639 -14.59 10.76 -3.36
C GLY A 639 -13.88 10.65 -4.70
N ARG A 640 -12.55 10.53 -4.67
CA ARG A 640 -11.72 10.37 -5.87
C ARG A 640 -11.90 8.98 -6.47
N ARG A 641 -11.89 8.88 -7.80
CA ARG A 641 -12.06 7.58 -8.52
C ARG A 641 -10.88 6.63 -8.35
N TYR A 642 -9.70 7.15 -8.15
CA TYR A 642 -8.44 6.40 -8.07
C TYR A 642 -7.60 6.97 -6.95
N GLN A 643 -7.83 6.46 -5.74
CA GLN A 643 -7.06 6.79 -4.54
C GLN A 643 -6.19 5.59 -4.14
N SER A 644 -4.95 5.84 -3.78
CA SER A 644 -3.95 4.79 -3.55
C SER A 644 -4.29 3.85 -2.40
N TRP A 645 -4.92 4.32 -1.35
CA TRP A 645 -5.32 3.50 -0.19
C TRP A 645 -6.59 2.66 -0.38
N GLY A 646 -7.31 2.82 -1.53
CA GLY A 646 -8.51 2.01 -1.78
C GLY A 646 -8.31 0.51 -1.60
N PRO A 647 -7.20 -0.06 -2.12
CA PRO A 647 -6.90 -1.49 -2.00
C PRO A 647 -6.58 -1.98 -0.59
N LEU A 648 -6.53 -1.16 0.46
CA LEU A 648 -6.40 -1.62 1.85
C LEU A 648 -7.45 -2.68 2.21
N PHE A 649 -8.65 -2.59 1.65
CA PHE A 649 -9.68 -3.62 1.83
C PHE A 649 -9.30 -4.96 1.22
N THR A 650 -8.52 -4.96 0.15
CA THR A 650 -7.99 -6.18 -0.45
C THR A 650 -6.69 -6.65 0.21
N LEU A 651 -5.96 -5.74 0.85
CA LEU A 651 -4.85 -6.13 1.74
C LEU A 651 -5.38 -6.89 2.96
N ILE A 652 -6.47 -6.42 3.60
CA ILE A 652 -7.18 -7.15 4.66
C ILE A 652 -7.50 -8.58 4.21
N ALA A 653 -8.00 -8.74 2.98
CA ALA A 653 -8.33 -10.04 2.42
C ALA A 653 -7.11 -10.97 2.28
N ALA A 654 -5.97 -10.45 1.85
CA ALA A 654 -4.73 -11.23 1.76
C ALA A 654 -4.20 -11.61 3.15
N GLU A 655 -4.26 -10.68 4.11
CA GLU A 655 -3.81 -10.88 5.49
C GLU A 655 -4.69 -11.88 6.28
N GLU A 656 -5.93 -12.11 5.86
CA GLU A 656 -6.75 -13.18 6.44
C GLU A 656 -6.17 -14.57 6.19
N TYR A 657 -5.56 -14.81 5.01
CA TYR A 657 -4.89 -16.09 4.73
C TYR A 657 -3.61 -16.25 5.53
N ILE A 658 -2.75 -15.24 5.48
CA ILE A 658 -1.42 -15.25 6.09
C ILE A 658 -0.90 -13.83 6.27
N ASP A 659 -0.28 -13.58 7.42
CA ASP A 659 0.31 -12.29 7.75
C ASP A 659 1.49 -12.43 8.72
N PHE A 660 2.31 -11.39 8.82
CA PHE A 660 3.27 -11.24 9.89
C PHE A 660 3.09 -9.85 10.52
N ALA A 661 2.34 -9.81 11.61
CA ALA A 661 1.90 -8.59 12.26
C ALA A 661 2.55 -8.37 13.63
N PRO A 662 2.65 -7.11 14.10
CA PRO A 662 3.34 -6.80 15.35
C PRO A 662 2.83 -7.53 16.59
N TRP A 663 1.52 -7.69 16.76
CA TRP A 663 0.94 -8.30 17.96
C TRP A 663 0.71 -9.81 17.84
N GLU A 664 0.50 -10.32 16.65
CA GLU A 664 0.17 -11.74 16.39
C GLU A 664 1.37 -12.58 15.96
N GLY A 665 2.49 -11.92 15.60
CA GLY A 665 3.59 -12.63 14.97
C GLY A 665 3.21 -13.19 13.59
N PHE A 666 3.79 -14.33 13.22
CA PHE A 666 3.44 -15.03 11.99
C PHE A 666 2.10 -15.75 12.19
N ARG A 667 1.10 -15.32 11.42
CA ARG A 667 -0.28 -15.82 11.46
C ARG A 667 -0.62 -16.56 10.18
N VAL A 668 -1.39 -17.65 10.29
CA VAL A 668 -1.92 -18.39 9.14
C VAL A 668 -3.26 -19.04 9.48
N GLY A 669 -4.14 -19.14 8.47
CA GLY A 669 -5.42 -19.82 8.57
C GLY A 669 -6.61 -18.89 8.82
N MET A 670 -7.83 -19.42 8.66
CA MET A 670 -9.10 -18.72 8.80
C MET A 670 -10.00 -19.42 9.79
N ILE A 671 -10.73 -18.63 10.61
CA ILE A 671 -11.56 -19.17 11.69
C ILE A 671 -12.91 -19.71 11.18
N ASP A 672 -13.46 -19.14 10.10
CA ASP A 672 -14.74 -19.59 9.57
C ASP A 672 -14.55 -20.91 8.78
N PRO A 673 -15.17 -22.01 9.20
CA PRO A 673 -15.03 -23.30 8.52
C PRO A 673 -15.70 -23.35 7.14
N GLU A 674 -16.54 -22.39 6.78
CA GLU A 674 -17.17 -22.33 5.46
C GLU A 674 -16.28 -21.64 4.41
N ASP A 675 -15.16 -21.02 4.82
CA ASP A 675 -14.26 -20.35 3.92
C ASP A 675 -13.53 -21.33 3.00
N LYS A 676 -13.47 -20.97 1.71
CA LYS A 676 -12.78 -21.76 0.68
C LYS A 676 -11.99 -20.86 -0.24
N GLY A 677 -10.69 -21.05 -0.27
CA GLY A 677 -9.84 -20.30 -1.17
C GLY A 677 -8.39 -20.68 -1.05
N LYS A 678 -7.59 -20.02 -1.85
CA LYS A 678 -6.15 -20.23 -1.91
C LYS A 678 -5.43 -18.92 -2.14
N LEU A 679 -4.42 -18.66 -1.33
CA LEU A 679 -3.41 -17.63 -1.60
C LEU A 679 -2.11 -18.34 -1.96
N SER A 680 -1.50 -17.92 -3.08
CA SER A 680 -0.28 -18.55 -3.60
C SER A 680 0.85 -17.53 -3.72
N ARG A 681 2.06 -17.99 -3.40
CA ARG A 681 3.32 -17.29 -3.63
C ARG A 681 3.54 -15.99 -2.86
N ILE A 682 2.89 -15.80 -1.72
CA ILE A 682 3.20 -14.66 -0.85
C ILE A 682 4.63 -14.78 -0.30
N PHE A 683 5.37 -13.69 -0.39
CA PHE A 683 6.74 -13.64 0.11
C PHE A 683 6.79 -13.15 1.56
N ILE A 684 7.35 -13.94 2.45
CA ILE A 684 7.55 -13.59 3.87
C ILE A 684 8.92 -14.10 4.32
N GLN A 685 9.74 -13.22 4.88
CA GLN A 685 11.05 -13.56 5.46
C GLN A 685 11.95 -14.38 4.52
N GLY A 686 12.03 -13.98 3.24
CA GLY A 686 12.90 -14.63 2.26
C GLY A 686 12.35 -15.92 1.65
N ARG A 687 11.11 -16.30 1.91
CA ARG A 687 10.47 -17.53 1.45
C ARG A 687 9.09 -17.29 0.88
N HIS A 688 8.67 -18.12 -0.07
CA HIS A 688 7.32 -18.09 -0.61
C HIS A 688 6.43 -19.10 0.11
N TYR A 689 5.22 -18.63 0.43
CA TYR A 689 4.21 -19.45 1.08
C TYR A 689 2.95 -19.57 0.21
N ASP A 690 2.33 -20.75 0.25
CA ASP A 690 0.97 -20.98 -0.24
C ASP A 690 0.09 -21.39 0.92
N VAL A 691 -1.11 -20.82 0.99
CA VAL A 691 -2.14 -21.18 1.97
C VAL A 691 -3.40 -21.63 1.24
N GLU A 692 -3.87 -22.84 1.53
CA GLU A 692 -5.13 -23.37 1.04
C GLU A 692 -6.09 -23.53 2.23
N VAL A 693 -7.30 -23.01 2.12
CA VAL A 693 -8.35 -23.15 3.13
C VAL A 693 -9.61 -23.75 2.54
N SER A 694 -10.25 -24.62 3.30
CA SER A 694 -11.54 -25.23 2.98
C SER A 694 -12.26 -25.66 4.26
N SER A 695 -13.54 -26.08 4.16
CA SER A 695 -14.29 -26.61 5.30
C SER A 695 -13.64 -27.82 5.97
N SER A 696 -12.86 -28.61 5.23
CA SER A 696 -12.22 -29.82 5.73
C SER A 696 -10.77 -29.62 6.17
N GLU A 697 -10.06 -28.63 5.63
CA GLU A 697 -8.62 -28.49 5.86
C GLU A 697 -8.07 -27.09 5.62
N ILE A 698 -7.00 -26.78 6.36
CA ILE A 698 -6.07 -25.69 6.12
C ILE A 698 -4.72 -26.31 5.82
N LYS A 699 -4.05 -25.85 4.76
CA LYS A 699 -2.69 -26.25 4.41
C LYS A 699 -1.78 -25.05 4.28
N LEU A 700 -0.60 -25.14 4.87
CA LEU A 700 0.50 -24.19 4.67
C LEU A 700 1.64 -24.91 3.96
N LYS A 701 2.08 -24.36 2.84
CA LYS A 701 3.27 -24.81 2.11
C LYS A 701 4.34 -23.72 2.14
N GLU A 702 5.59 -24.12 2.34
CA GLU A 702 6.77 -23.29 2.24
C GLU A 702 7.61 -23.78 1.07
N GLU A 703 7.89 -22.91 0.10
CA GLU A 703 8.59 -23.26 -1.16
C GLU A 703 8.00 -24.53 -1.82
N GLY A 704 6.66 -24.63 -1.85
CA GLY A 704 5.92 -25.77 -2.41
C GLY A 704 5.84 -27.02 -1.53
N ARG A 705 6.58 -27.07 -0.41
CA ARG A 705 6.57 -28.19 0.53
C ARG A 705 5.51 -27.97 1.61
N GLU A 706 4.59 -28.90 1.80
CA GLU A 706 3.63 -28.87 2.92
C GLU A 706 4.38 -28.95 4.26
N ILE A 707 4.15 -27.96 5.13
CA ILE A 707 4.75 -27.90 6.48
C ILE A 707 3.70 -28.02 7.59
N LEU A 708 2.45 -27.60 7.31
CA LEU A 708 1.33 -27.68 8.24
C LEU A 708 0.07 -28.09 7.47
N LYS A 709 -0.69 -29.01 8.07
CA LYS A 709 -2.05 -29.36 7.66
C LYS A 709 -2.92 -29.48 8.90
N ALA A 710 -4.09 -28.83 8.90
CA ALA A 710 -5.05 -28.86 9.99
C ALA A 710 -6.46 -29.00 9.47
N GLY A 711 -7.41 -29.37 10.32
CA GLY A 711 -8.85 -29.26 9.99
C GLY A 711 -9.27 -27.81 9.76
N GLY A 712 -10.30 -27.57 8.93
CA GLY A 712 -10.81 -26.23 8.63
C GLY A 712 -11.34 -25.50 9.87
N GLY A 713 -11.40 -24.17 9.83
CA GLY A 713 -11.83 -23.33 10.94
C GLY A 713 -10.81 -23.27 12.09
N ALA A 714 -9.56 -22.90 11.76
CA ALA A 714 -8.49 -22.69 12.72
C ALA A 714 -7.59 -21.51 12.34
N VAL A 715 -7.07 -20.81 13.34
CA VAL A 715 -6.10 -19.73 13.19
C VAL A 715 -4.89 -20.03 14.04
N PHE A 716 -3.73 -19.98 13.42
CA PHE A 716 -2.42 -20.13 14.04
C PHE A 716 -1.78 -18.76 14.20
N ARG A 717 -1.17 -18.48 15.35
CA ARG A 717 -0.43 -17.26 15.67
C ARG A 717 0.92 -17.59 16.24
N HIS A 718 1.85 -16.63 16.19
CA HIS A 718 3.21 -16.83 16.68
C HIS A 718 3.85 -18.11 16.15
N PHE A 719 3.48 -18.46 14.89
CA PHE A 719 3.95 -19.70 14.29
C PHE A 719 5.46 -19.64 14.04
N LEU A 720 6.21 -20.38 14.87
CA LEU A 720 7.63 -20.58 14.74
C LEU A 720 7.89 -21.92 14.09
N TYR A 721 8.66 -21.93 13.01
CA TYR A 721 9.03 -23.12 12.30
C TYR A 721 10.54 -23.18 12.11
N SER A 722 11.23 -23.84 13.03
CA SER A 722 12.69 -24.01 13.04
C SER A 722 13.12 -25.44 13.21
N GLU A 723 14.43 -25.72 13.07
CA GLU A 723 14.98 -27.06 13.22
C GLU A 723 14.84 -27.60 14.65
N ASN A 724 15.01 -26.71 15.64
CA ASN A 724 15.04 -27.11 17.05
C ASN A 724 13.68 -26.97 17.73
N GLU A 725 12.81 -26.13 17.21
CA GLU A 725 11.53 -25.79 17.80
C GLU A 725 10.47 -25.52 16.75
N ILE A 726 9.29 -26.08 16.93
CA ILE A 726 8.07 -25.65 16.25
C ILE A 726 7.07 -25.28 17.33
N SER A 727 6.61 -24.04 17.33
CA SER A 727 5.63 -23.57 18.32
C SER A 727 4.61 -22.63 17.70
N PHE A 728 3.42 -22.60 18.27
CA PHE A 728 2.33 -21.72 17.85
C PHE A 728 1.24 -21.63 18.93
N GLU A 729 0.52 -20.54 18.94
CA GLU A 729 -0.80 -20.45 19.54
C GLU A 729 -1.84 -20.81 18.47
N ILE A 730 -2.88 -21.55 18.84
CA ILE A 730 -3.95 -21.94 17.92
C ILE A 730 -5.29 -21.66 18.55
N ARG A 731 -6.22 -21.04 17.77
CA ARG A 731 -7.65 -21.01 18.04
C ARG A 731 -8.37 -21.94 17.09
N THR A 732 -9.24 -22.81 17.62
CA THR A 732 -10.03 -23.75 16.84
C THR A 732 -11.54 -23.58 17.10
N TYR A 733 -12.32 -23.66 16.01
CA TYR A 733 -13.78 -23.61 16.09
C TYR A 733 -14.40 -24.85 16.76
N GLU A 734 -13.78 -26.02 16.54
CA GLU A 734 -14.10 -27.31 17.19
C GLU A 734 -12.83 -28.15 17.32
N GLU A 735 -12.89 -29.36 17.91
CA GLU A 735 -11.71 -30.26 17.98
C GLU A 735 -11.11 -30.46 16.58
N ARG A 736 -9.80 -30.25 16.44
CA ARG A 736 -9.08 -30.36 15.17
C ARG A 736 -7.89 -31.28 15.27
N GLU A 737 -7.67 -32.01 14.20
CA GLU A 737 -6.45 -32.78 13.99
C GLU A 737 -5.46 -31.89 13.25
N ILE A 738 -4.21 -31.87 13.73
CA ILE A 738 -3.11 -31.12 13.14
C ILE A 738 -2.01 -32.10 12.77
N ASN A 739 -1.49 -31.97 11.55
CA ASN A 739 -0.32 -32.68 11.07
C ASN A 739 0.78 -31.66 10.74
N ILE A 740 1.93 -31.80 11.39
CA ILE A 740 3.12 -30.96 11.22
C ILE A 740 4.27 -31.77 10.69
N GLN A 741 4.95 -31.27 9.66
CA GLN A 741 6.19 -31.84 9.15
C GLN A 741 7.38 -31.19 9.87
N PHE A 742 8.30 -31.99 10.36
CA PHE A 742 9.54 -31.50 10.97
C PHE A 742 10.62 -31.25 9.90
N LEU A 743 11.51 -30.29 10.15
CA LEU A 743 12.64 -30.04 9.28
C LEU A 743 13.63 -31.20 9.28
N SER A 744 13.87 -31.81 10.44
CA SER A 744 14.76 -32.97 10.64
C SER A 744 13.99 -34.15 11.19
N LYS A 745 14.40 -35.37 10.84
CA LYS A 745 13.98 -36.59 11.54
C LYS A 745 14.56 -36.58 12.94
N GLY A 746 13.74 -36.72 13.97
CA GLY A 746 14.21 -36.57 15.35
C GLY A 746 13.27 -37.16 16.40
N LYS A 747 13.66 -36.96 17.65
CA LYS A 747 12.85 -37.18 18.84
C LYS A 747 12.47 -35.84 19.40
N TYR A 748 11.16 -35.56 19.45
CA TYR A 748 10.60 -34.29 19.87
C TYR A 748 9.74 -34.44 21.12
N ASN A 749 9.89 -33.51 22.06
CA ASN A 749 8.97 -33.37 23.18
C ASN A 749 7.81 -32.51 22.80
N LEU A 750 6.57 -33.02 22.97
CA LEU A 750 5.34 -32.27 22.74
C LEU A 750 4.84 -31.67 24.05
N LEU A 751 4.63 -30.33 24.04
CA LEU A 751 3.92 -29.64 25.11
C LEU A 751 2.61 -29.09 24.53
N LEU A 752 1.54 -29.21 25.32
CA LEU A 752 0.23 -28.59 25.07
C LEU A 752 -0.14 -27.79 26.30
N ASP A 753 -0.38 -26.47 26.13
CA ASP A 753 -0.67 -25.55 27.24
C ASP A 753 0.40 -25.60 28.34
N ASP A 754 1.69 -25.58 27.93
CA ASP A 754 2.88 -25.70 28.76
C ASP A 754 3.00 -27.04 29.52
N GLN A 755 2.13 -28.02 29.28
CA GLN A 755 2.17 -29.33 29.92
C GLN A 755 2.76 -30.38 28.97
N PRO A 756 3.79 -31.16 29.40
CA PRO A 756 4.28 -32.27 28.62
C PRO A 756 3.17 -33.28 28.32
N ARG A 757 3.06 -33.69 27.07
CA ARG A 757 2.03 -34.64 26.62
C ARG A 757 2.61 -35.93 26.11
N ASP A 758 3.60 -35.85 25.21
CA ASP A 758 4.14 -37.00 24.53
C ASP A 758 5.55 -36.75 24.01
N THR A 759 6.24 -37.83 23.66
CA THR A 759 7.50 -37.79 22.95
C THR A 759 7.36 -38.46 21.59
N ILE A 760 7.44 -37.64 20.53
CA ILE A 760 7.23 -38.06 19.16
C ILE A 760 8.56 -38.37 18.49
N LYS A 761 8.65 -39.52 17.81
CA LYS A 761 9.81 -39.92 17.00
C LYS A 761 9.42 -39.92 15.53
N GLY A 762 10.18 -39.23 14.70
CA GLY A 762 9.96 -39.23 13.26
C GLY A 762 10.25 -37.93 12.59
N LYS A 763 9.67 -37.73 11.40
CA LYS A 763 9.76 -36.54 10.57
C LYS A 763 8.44 -35.73 10.51
N SER A 764 7.43 -36.19 11.26
CA SER A 764 6.14 -35.51 11.37
C SER A 764 5.45 -35.85 12.68
N ALA A 765 4.49 -34.99 13.08
CA ALA A 765 3.60 -35.22 14.20
C ALA A 765 2.15 -35.10 13.76
N LYS A 766 1.30 -35.94 14.35
CA LYS A 766 -0.16 -35.89 14.21
C LYS A 766 -0.76 -35.78 15.61
N ILE A 767 -1.44 -34.68 15.91
CA ILE A 767 -2.00 -34.37 17.22
C ILE A 767 -3.44 -33.92 17.10
N LYS A 768 -4.21 -34.10 18.19
CA LYS A 768 -5.56 -33.55 18.31
C LYS A 768 -5.56 -32.39 19.28
N ILE A 769 -6.17 -31.28 18.87
CA ILE A 769 -6.33 -30.07 19.66
C ILE A 769 -7.82 -29.90 19.97
N PRO A 770 -8.21 -29.73 21.23
CA PRO A 770 -9.59 -29.44 21.60
C PRO A 770 -10.08 -28.10 21.01
N LYS A 771 -11.39 -27.85 21.06
CA LYS A 771 -11.96 -26.54 20.75
C LYS A 771 -11.43 -25.47 21.72
N GLY A 772 -11.09 -24.29 21.21
CA GLY A 772 -10.67 -23.12 21.99
C GLY A 772 -9.26 -22.66 21.65
N ASP A 773 -8.65 -21.95 22.58
CA ASP A 773 -7.31 -21.40 22.48
C ASP A 773 -6.31 -22.33 23.17
N HIS A 774 -5.26 -22.70 22.46
CA HIS A 774 -4.21 -23.59 22.96
C HIS A 774 -2.83 -23.15 22.51
N THR A 775 -1.80 -23.45 23.30
CA THR A 775 -0.40 -23.30 22.94
C THR A 775 0.21 -24.67 22.67
N VAL A 776 0.87 -24.82 21.53
CA VAL A 776 1.52 -26.06 21.12
C VAL A 776 3.00 -25.80 20.90
N MET A 777 3.85 -26.71 21.42
CA MET A 777 5.29 -26.64 21.26
C MET A 777 5.89 -28.03 21.04
N PHE A 778 6.72 -28.14 20.01
CA PHE A 778 7.57 -29.31 19.76
C PHE A 778 9.03 -28.89 19.92
N LEU A 779 9.72 -29.49 20.88
CA LEU A 779 11.15 -29.26 21.16
C LEU A 779 11.98 -30.45 20.72
N LEU A 780 12.96 -30.24 19.85
CA LEU A 780 13.89 -31.29 19.44
C LEU A 780 14.77 -31.69 20.61
N LEU A 781 14.70 -32.96 20.99
CA LEU A 781 15.57 -33.59 22.04
C LEU A 781 16.81 -34.21 21.41
N GLU A 782 16.65 -34.87 20.24
CA GLU A 782 17.70 -35.64 19.59
C GLU A 782 17.41 -35.76 18.10
N LYS A 783 18.41 -35.53 17.24
CA LYS A 783 18.34 -35.87 15.81
C LYS A 783 18.53 -37.36 15.62
N LEU A 784 17.74 -37.94 14.73
CA LEU A 784 17.83 -39.35 14.34
C LEU A 784 18.34 -39.44 12.90
N ASP A 785 19.18 -40.45 12.65
CA ASP A 785 19.72 -40.73 11.31
C ASP A 785 18.64 -41.04 10.25
#